data_db874f0d9d3c72778df440a0a9b345c4
#
_entry.id   db874f0d9d3c72778df440a0a9b345c4
#
_cell.length_a   1.000
_cell.length_b   1.000
_cell.length_c   1.000
_cell.angle_alpha   90.00
_cell.angle_beta   90.00
_cell.angle_gamma   90.00
#
_symmetry.space_group_name_H-M   'P 1'
#
loop_
_entity.id
_entity.type
_entity.pdbx_description
1 polymer ?
#
loop_
_entity_poly.entity_id
_entity_poly.type
_entity_poly.pdbx_seq_one_letter_code
_entity_poly.pdbx_strand_id
1 'polypeptide(L)'
;MFLTTFFLTTFVGVFTINDTIPNTTRLIEVEVKDKRKNQESILSLNPSALNSIGNAGESVESVVRTLAGVAGSDELSSQYSVRGGNFDENLLIINGFEIYRPQLARSGQQEGLSAINPDMVRKLEFSAGGFSSIEGDKLSSVLKLEYGIPNTGESNFRARAGIFSGRFFASYRGSKSNNLENRIQSNGGIGIRYRSNSPFINTGDSKGDLFSASYDIQFVENFYTKKWHHEFLGIVQLSNFTLNPVSRVTEFGTVTDVLRLNVSMRGKESYSYNNAFSGWRSTFRPNKKLNIFAEGSLIQALESENADVISAYLLGEVNNNMGSDDFGEISYQRGSGGHQRFARNYLFARESHLAIGGTLDLNNINMNFGVGNRRQFGLDRLYEWVNLDSAGYSLAHNPTQVTLTSEDTLFEFKEYLKLFQVTASEGELNNLKNYAFFRINGVDKIKNSSIYWDAGFRLLHDSRSNEIRISPRLSFKHWGSNGIVWDLKFGSYAQTASVRELRDWRNSKLITNSKMQHAWHSILGAEKKFLSRDRPFFWRAEIYYKFLDNAFPFEQDGMRVRYLGNGPGIARVFGLDNRVHSQWLPGTESWVSLSLFRSQEKFEDTWSRRGSDYRYAFSLRVEDALKGFTNDKVYLQVSVTGGFPFGSPLSFSKPFKAPPYRRMDLGFQHIFNSKSSVSIEVFNLLEIRNTASYFWIMDISTAREYAVPNYLTNRLINFIYQYQF
;
A
#
# COMPACT_ATOMS: atom_id res chain seq x y z
N MET A 1 8.58 34.03 -4.05
CA MET A 1 8.98 34.21 -2.64
C MET A 1 7.99 35.02 -1.80
N PHE A 2 7.04 35.74 -2.38
CA PHE A 2 6.04 36.53 -1.65
C PHE A 2 4.69 35.80 -1.38
N LEU A 3 4.41 34.68 -2.02
CA LEU A 3 3.15 33.93 -1.82
C LEU A 3 3.21 32.92 -0.66
N THR A 4 4.39 32.47 -0.25
CA THR A 4 4.55 31.50 0.85
C THR A 4 4.43 32.13 2.25
N THR A 5 4.68 33.42 2.36
CA THR A 5 4.58 34.12 3.66
C THR A 5 3.15 34.53 3.99
N PHE A 6 2.28 34.70 2.98
CA PHE A 6 0.91 35.12 3.19
C PHE A 6 -0.01 33.98 3.71
N PHE A 7 0.29 32.74 3.34
CA PHE A 7 -0.50 31.58 3.79
C PHE A 7 -0.20 31.15 5.24
N LEU A 8 1.00 31.41 5.75
CA LEU A 8 1.35 31.02 7.12
C LEU A 8 0.83 32.03 8.17
N THR A 9 0.68 33.30 7.80
CA THR A 9 0.22 34.35 8.73
C THR A 9 -1.29 34.44 8.82
N THR A 10 -2.04 34.07 7.79
CA THR A 10 -3.52 34.05 7.82
C THR A 10 -4.09 32.85 8.56
N PHE A 11 -3.36 31.73 8.63
CA PHE A 11 -3.84 30.53 9.34
C PHE A 11 -3.66 30.63 10.87
N VAL A 12 -2.75 31.48 11.37
CA VAL A 12 -2.54 31.67 12.81
C VAL A 12 -3.55 32.66 13.42
N GLY A 13 -4.20 33.50 12.62
CA GLY A 13 -5.13 34.55 13.07
C GLY A 13 -6.57 34.09 13.33
N VAL A 14 -6.98 32.90 12.90
CA VAL A 14 -8.39 32.43 12.98
C VAL A 14 -8.67 31.62 14.25
N PHE A 15 -7.67 31.24 15.05
CA PHE A 15 -7.84 30.38 16.22
C PHE A 15 -7.67 31.04 17.60
N THR A 16 -8.05 32.33 17.75
CA THR A 16 -8.22 32.91 19.08
C THR A 16 -9.67 32.73 19.54
N ILE A 17 -9.98 31.61 20.14
CA ILE A 17 -11.27 31.32 20.77
C ILE A 17 -11.07 31.26 22.28
N ASN A 18 -11.70 32.20 23.00
CA ASN A 18 -11.84 32.14 24.45
C ASN A 18 -12.80 30.99 24.84
N ASP A 19 -12.24 29.97 25.50
CA ASP A 19 -12.99 28.84 26.00
C ASP A 19 -13.58 29.10 27.38
N THR A 20 -14.89 29.08 27.48
CA THR A 20 -15.60 28.70 28.71
C THR A 20 -16.23 27.34 28.49
N ILE A 21 -15.57 26.27 28.96
CA ILE A 21 -16.06 24.90 28.89
C ILE A 21 -16.98 24.65 30.09
N PRO A 22 -18.24 24.17 29.90
CA PRO A 22 -19.03 23.67 31.01
C PRO A 22 -18.43 22.38 31.55
N ASN A 23 -18.42 22.22 32.87
CA ASN A 23 -17.94 21.05 33.60
C ASN A 23 -18.58 19.76 33.08
N THR A 24 -17.88 19.06 32.20
CA THR A 24 -18.20 17.68 31.86
C THR A 24 -17.44 16.77 32.80
N THR A 25 -18.17 15.91 33.47
CA THR A 25 -17.67 14.81 34.31
C THR A 25 -16.55 14.08 33.58
N ARG A 26 -15.31 14.20 34.09
CA ARG A 26 -14.18 13.41 33.63
C ARG A 26 -14.50 11.94 33.91
N LEU A 27 -14.86 11.18 32.89
CA LEU A 27 -14.70 9.75 32.94
C LEU A 27 -13.19 9.50 33.07
N ILE A 28 -12.79 8.99 34.22
CA ILE A 28 -11.42 8.48 34.43
C ILE A 28 -11.28 7.32 33.45
N GLU A 29 -10.61 7.57 32.35
CA GLU A 29 -10.16 6.52 31.44
C GLU A 29 -9.21 5.63 32.25
N VAL A 30 -9.68 4.47 32.64
CA VAL A 30 -8.83 3.44 33.24
C VAL A 30 -7.95 2.91 32.12
N GLU A 31 -6.90 3.62 31.84
CA GLU A 31 -5.78 3.17 31.03
C GLU A 31 -5.17 1.97 31.77
N VAL A 32 -5.60 0.78 31.45
CA VAL A 32 -4.90 -0.44 31.88
C VAL A 32 -3.56 -0.41 31.17
N LYS A 33 -2.61 0.28 31.81
CA LYS A 33 -1.21 0.33 31.39
C LYS A 33 -0.61 -1.05 31.54
N ASP A 34 -0.68 -1.84 30.50
CA ASP A 34 0.35 -2.85 30.31
C ASP A 34 1.65 -2.09 30.00
N LYS A 35 2.38 -1.76 31.08
CA LYS A 35 3.61 -0.94 31.01
C LYS A 35 4.65 -1.49 30.03
N ARG A 36 4.53 -2.76 29.61
CA ARG A 36 5.46 -3.44 28.71
C ARG A 36 5.12 -3.20 27.23
N LYS A 37 3.84 -3.18 26.85
CA LYS A 37 3.42 -2.95 25.46
C LYS A 37 3.66 -1.54 24.95
N ASN A 38 3.65 -0.54 25.84
CA ASN A 38 3.97 0.86 25.50
C ASN A 38 5.48 1.16 25.36
N GLN A 39 6.34 0.15 25.51
CA GLN A 39 7.79 0.32 25.47
C GLN A 39 8.36 0.07 24.07
N GLU A 40 7.67 -0.65 23.22
CA GLU A 40 8.07 -0.84 21.83
C GLU A 40 7.83 0.45 21.03
N SER A 41 8.75 0.77 20.12
CA SER A 41 8.62 1.93 19.21
C SER A 41 7.70 1.64 18.05
N ILE A 42 6.51 1.14 18.36
CA ILE A 42 5.45 0.83 17.38
C ILE A 42 4.41 1.94 17.45
N LEU A 43 4.03 2.46 16.29
CA LEU A 43 2.94 3.41 16.20
C LEU A 43 1.61 2.65 16.32
N SER A 44 0.88 2.88 17.41
CA SER A 44 -0.50 2.40 17.56
C SER A 44 -1.46 3.51 17.15
N LEU A 45 -2.39 3.20 16.24
CA LEU A 45 -3.48 4.09 15.86
C LEU A 45 -4.79 3.61 16.47
N ASN A 46 -5.63 4.56 16.84
CA ASN A 46 -6.98 4.24 17.29
C ASN A 46 -7.80 3.74 16.09
N PRO A 47 -8.46 2.59 16.19
CA PRO A 47 -9.32 2.06 15.13
C PRO A 47 -10.46 3.00 14.72
N SER A 48 -10.89 3.91 15.58
CA SER A 48 -11.87 4.95 15.22
C SER A 48 -11.41 5.78 14.02
N ALA A 49 -10.11 6.03 13.88
CA ALA A 49 -9.54 6.73 12.72
C ALA A 49 -9.72 5.97 11.40
N LEU A 50 -9.89 4.64 11.44
CA LEU A 50 -10.17 3.82 10.25
C LEU A 50 -11.63 3.90 9.80
N ASN A 51 -12.52 4.10 10.75
CA ASN A 51 -13.95 4.21 10.53
C ASN A 51 -14.43 5.67 10.47
N SER A 52 -13.54 6.60 10.84
CA SER A 52 -13.82 8.01 10.67
C SER A 52 -13.76 8.36 9.18
N ILE A 53 -14.50 9.37 8.87
CA ILE A 53 -14.69 9.94 7.55
C ILE A 53 -13.34 10.24 6.89
N GLY A 54 -13.25 10.13 5.58
CA GLY A 54 -12.11 10.63 4.81
C GLY A 54 -11.14 9.61 4.33
N ASN A 55 -11.61 8.43 4.15
CA ASN A 55 -10.81 7.37 3.61
C ASN A 55 -11.24 7.05 2.17
N ALA A 56 -10.64 7.74 1.19
CA ALA A 56 -10.87 7.42 -0.22
C ALA A 56 -10.57 5.95 -0.49
N GLY A 57 -11.55 5.23 -1.03
CA GLY A 57 -11.45 3.79 -1.25
C GLY A 57 -11.67 2.94 -0.01
N GLU A 58 -11.99 3.52 1.16
CA GLU A 58 -12.30 2.81 2.40
C GLU A 58 -11.30 1.71 2.76
N SER A 59 -10.01 1.97 2.53
CA SER A 59 -8.92 1.03 2.79
C SER A 59 -8.09 1.47 4.00
N VAL A 60 -7.63 0.52 4.79
CA VAL A 60 -6.72 0.78 5.91
C VAL A 60 -5.38 1.32 5.42
N GLU A 61 -4.94 0.88 4.25
CA GLU A 61 -3.69 1.31 3.64
C GLU A 61 -3.70 2.80 3.28
N SER A 62 -4.86 3.40 2.99
CA SER A 62 -4.94 4.84 2.76
C SER A 62 -4.67 5.66 4.02
N VAL A 63 -5.07 5.16 5.19
CA VAL A 63 -4.71 5.77 6.49
C VAL A 63 -3.22 5.57 6.76
N VAL A 64 -2.68 4.39 6.49
CA VAL A 64 -1.23 4.11 6.63
C VAL A 64 -0.40 5.07 5.78
N ARG A 65 -0.84 5.43 4.59
CA ARG A 65 -0.16 6.40 3.70
C ARG A 65 -0.05 7.81 4.28
N THR A 66 -0.84 8.16 5.29
CA THR A 66 -0.73 9.46 5.97
C THR A 66 0.30 9.47 7.09
N LEU A 67 0.91 8.32 7.40
CA LEU A 67 1.89 8.19 8.47
C LEU A 67 3.29 8.62 7.99
N ALA A 68 4.12 9.03 8.95
CA ALA A 68 5.51 9.36 8.67
C ALA A 68 6.28 8.12 8.18
N GLY A 69 7.15 8.31 7.20
CA GLY A 69 7.90 7.24 6.54
C GLY A 69 7.16 6.56 5.39
N VAL A 70 5.88 6.87 5.18
CA VAL A 70 5.06 6.25 4.14
C VAL A 70 4.84 7.21 2.99
N ALA A 71 4.97 6.72 1.77
CA ALA A 71 4.74 7.48 0.55
C ALA A 71 3.90 6.66 -0.45
N GLY A 72 3.16 7.35 -1.29
CA GLY A 72 2.38 6.78 -2.39
C GLY A 72 1.74 7.89 -3.20
N SER A 73 1.58 7.66 -4.49
CA SER A 73 1.05 8.63 -5.45
C SER A 73 -0.22 8.14 -6.16
N ASP A 74 -0.83 7.05 -5.68
CA ASP A 74 -2.01 6.46 -6.29
C ASP A 74 -3.07 6.15 -5.22
N GLU A 75 -4.15 6.90 -5.23
CA GLU A 75 -5.26 6.73 -4.28
C GLU A 75 -6.07 5.46 -4.49
N LEU A 76 -6.02 4.88 -5.68
CA LEU A 76 -6.78 3.68 -6.04
C LEU A 76 -6.05 2.40 -5.66
N SER A 77 -4.74 2.48 -5.41
CA SER A 77 -3.93 1.34 -5.04
C SER A 77 -3.96 1.04 -3.54
N SER A 78 -3.91 -0.23 -3.17
CA SER A 78 -3.61 -0.66 -1.80
C SER A 78 -2.11 -0.74 -1.49
N GLN A 79 -1.26 -0.47 -2.47
CA GLN A 79 0.19 -0.49 -2.34
C GLN A 79 0.71 0.82 -1.75
N TYR A 80 1.78 0.72 -0.97
CA TYR A 80 2.48 1.88 -0.40
C TYR A 80 3.97 1.58 -0.25
N SER A 81 4.78 2.61 -0.34
CA SER A 81 6.22 2.58 -0.14
C SER A 81 6.57 3.05 1.27
N VAL A 82 7.50 2.40 1.93
CA VAL A 82 7.94 2.79 3.26
C VAL A 82 9.43 3.06 3.28
N ARG A 83 9.80 4.32 3.63
CA ARG A 83 11.20 4.74 3.70
C ARG A 83 11.98 4.34 2.46
N GLY A 84 11.44 4.67 1.28
CA GLY A 84 12.05 4.36 0.00
C GLY A 84 12.17 2.88 -0.34
N GLY A 85 11.53 1.99 0.41
CA GLY A 85 11.37 0.59 0.08
C GLY A 85 10.26 0.37 -0.95
N ASN A 86 10.28 -0.74 -1.64
CA ASN A 86 9.22 -1.13 -2.57
C ASN A 86 7.98 -1.63 -1.82
N PHE A 87 6.83 -1.63 -2.47
CA PHE A 87 5.59 -2.14 -1.87
C PHE A 87 5.67 -3.62 -1.48
N ASP A 88 6.45 -4.44 -2.18
CA ASP A 88 6.67 -5.87 -1.89
C ASP A 88 7.50 -6.11 -0.62
N GLU A 89 8.16 -5.09 -0.09
CA GLU A 89 8.99 -5.17 1.11
C GLU A 89 8.20 -4.96 2.41
N ASN A 90 6.87 -4.79 2.33
CA ASN A 90 6.01 -4.55 3.47
C ASN A 90 5.32 -5.83 3.93
N LEU A 91 5.29 -6.06 5.23
CA LEU A 91 4.64 -7.21 5.87
C LEU A 91 3.26 -6.82 6.39
N LEU A 92 2.25 -7.62 6.06
CA LEU A 92 0.92 -7.53 6.62
C LEU A 92 0.68 -8.72 7.55
N ILE A 93 0.30 -8.44 8.79
CA ILE A 93 -0.05 -9.46 9.79
C ILE A 93 -1.47 -9.17 10.30
N ILE A 94 -2.34 -10.15 10.26
CA ILE A 94 -3.69 -10.09 10.86
C ILE A 94 -3.79 -11.19 11.92
N ASN A 95 -4.04 -10.82 13.18
CA ASN A 95 -4.12 -11.74 14.31
C ASN A 95 -2.89 -12.66 14.45
N GLY A 96 -1.72 -12.13 14.08
CA GLY A 96 -0.46 -12.87 14.11
C GLY A 96 -0.19 -13.73 12.87
N PHE A 97 -1.15 -13.92 11.98
CA PHE A 97 -0.95 -14.60 10.71
C PHE A 97 -0.39 -13.63 9.65
N GLU A 98 0.68 -14.00 8.99
CA GLU A 98 1.20 -13.25 7.85
C GLU A 98 0.30 -13.49 6.63
N ILE A 99 -0.11 -12.41 6.00
CA ILE A 99 -0.96 -12.45 4.80
C ILE A 99 -0.08 -12.27 3.58
N TYR A 100 0.19 -13.37 2.88
CA TYR A 100 0.90 -13.37 1.61
C TYR A 100 -0.08 -13.04 0.47
N ARG A 101 0.30 -12.10 -0.38
CA ARG A 101 -0.51 -11.66 -1.52
C ARG A 101 0.30 -11.77 -2.81
N PRO A 102 0.25 -12.90 -3.51
CA PRO A 102 0.79 -12.99 -4.86
C PRO A 102 -0.06 -12.10 -5.76
N GLN A 103 0.56 -11.50 -6.76
CA GLN A 103 -0.14 -10.65 -7.71
C GLN A 103 0.56 -10.75 -9.07
N LEU A 104 -0.24 -10.77 -10.13
CA LEU A 104 0.24 -10.64 -11.50
C LEU A 104 0.78 -9.23 -11.79
N ALA A 105 1.39 -9.04 -12.95
CA ALA A 105 2.18 -7.86 -13.29
C ALA A 105 1.46 -6.52 -13.15
N ARG A 106 0.14 -6.48 -13.27
CA ARG A 106 -0.66 -5.24 -13.24
C ARG A 106 -1.47 -5.06 -11.97
N SER A 107 -1.62 -6.09 -11.17
CA SER A 107 -2.52 -6.07 -10.02
C SER A 107 -2.12 -5.09 -8.94
N GLY A 108 -3.12 -4.54 -8.25
CA GLY A 108 -2.96 -3.70 -7.07
C GLY A 108 -2.65 -2.24 -7.33
N GLN A 109 -2.58 -1.80 -8.57
CA GLN A 109 -2.29 -0.39 -8.87
C GLN A 109 -3.53 0.49 -9.05
N GLN A 110 -4.64 -0.05 -9.48
CA GLN A 110 -5.90 0.70 -9.65
C GLN A 110 -7.11 -0.01 -9.05
N GLU A 111 -6.95 -1.25 -8.68
CA GLU A 111 -8.04 -2.12 -8.25
C GLU A 111 -8.46 -1.85 -6.80
N GLY A 112 -7.59 -1.23 -5.99
CA GLY A 112 -7.86 -0.94 -4.58
C GLY A 112 -8.15 -2.19 -3.75
N LEU A 113 -7.47 -3.29 -4.03
CA LEU A 113 -7.71 -4.61 -3.46
C LEU A 113 -7.18 -4.73 -2.02
N SER A 114 -7.72 -3.95 -1.08
CA SER A 114 -7.37 -4.14 0.32
C SER A 114 -7.92 -5.46 0.85
N ALA A 115 -7.05 -6.30 1.42
CA ALA A 115 -7.46 -7.52 2.11
C ALA A 115 -8.03 -7.24 3.51
N ILE A 116 -7.94 -6.01 3.99
CA ILE A 116 -8.29 -5.63 5.36
C ILE A 116 -9.73 -5.11 5.39
N ASN A 117 -10.56 -5.69 6.24
CA ASN A 117 -11.89 -5.14 6.53
C ASN A 117 -11.80 -4.17 7.71
N PRO A 118 -12.00 -2.85 7.51
CA PRO A 118 -11.82 -1.85 8.56
C PRO A 118 -12.81 -1.99 9.72
N ASP A 119 -14.00 -2.58 9.51
CA ASP A 119 -14.99 -2.78 10.57
C ASP A 119 -14.59 -3.87 11.58
N MET A 120 -13.68 -4.75 11.19
CA MET A 120 -13.15 -5.81 12.05
C MET A 120 -11.91 -5.41 12.83
N VAL A 121 -11.23 -4.32 12.42
CA VAL A 121 -9.98 -3.89 13.05
C VAL A 121 -10.25 -3.31 14.43
N ARG A 122 -9.68 -3.93 15.46
CA ARG A 122 -9.68 -3.46 16.84
C ARG A 122 -8.41 -2.73 17.21
N LYS A 123 -7.28 -3.13 16.62
CA LYS A 123 -5.99 -2.54 16.89
C LYS A 123 -5.16 -2.51 15.61
N LEU A 124 -4.48 -1.41 15.40
CA LEU A 124 -3.55 -1.21 14.31
C LEU A 124 -2.20 -0.78 14.86
N GLU A 125 -1.17 -1.51 14.51
CA GLU A 125 0.22 -1.21 14.85
C GLU A 125 1.04 -1.14 13.56
N PHE A 126 1.83 -0.09 13.44
CA PHE A 126 2.68 0.14 12.27
C PHE A 126 4.11 0.41 12.67
N SER A 127 5.05 -0.27 12.03
CA SER A 127 6.49 -0.04 12.15
C SER A 127 7.09 0.24 10.78
N ALA A 128 7.66 1.44 10.59
CA ALA A 128 8.31 1.85 9.34
C ALA A 128 9.74 1.30 9.19
N GLY A 129 10.15 0.36 10.04
CA GLY A 129 11.47 -0.29 10.08
C GLY A 129 11.92 -0.54 11.50
N GLY A 130 13.01 -1.29 11.68
CA GLY A 130 13.48 -1.63 13.02
C GLY A 130 12.52 -2.53 13.82
N PHE A 131 11.75 -3.39 13.13
CA PHE A 131 10.81 -4.31 13.77
C PHE A 131 11.53 -5.53 14.37
N SER A 132 10.89 -6.19 15.35
CA SER A 132 11.49 -7.23 16.17
C SER A 132 11.79 -8.53 15.38
N SER A 133 12.56 -9.44 16.00
CA SER A 133 12.93 -10.72 15.37
C SER A 133 11.76 -11.72 15.24
N ILE A 134 10.65 -11.48 15.91
CA ILE A 134 9.42 -12.28 15.76
C ILE A 134 8.87 -12.14 14.34
N GLU A 135 8.82 -10.89 13.81
CA GLU A 135 8.37 -10.60 12.47
C GLU A 135 9.48 -10.87 11.46
N GLY A 136 9.15 -11.50 10.34
CA GLY A 136 10.15 -11.91 9.38
C GLY A 136 9.82 -11.68 7.92
N ASP A 137 10.80 -12.04 7.11
CA ASP A 137 10.71 -12.29 5.69
C ASP A 137 10.27 -11.08 4.84
N LYS A 138 10.50 -9.85 5.35
CA LYS A 138 10.29 -8.57 4.65
C LYS A 138 11.36 -7.55 5.02
N LEU A 139 11.62 -6.58 4.11
CA LEU A 139 12.77 -5.68 4.19
C LEU A 139 12.44 -4.28 4.69
N SER A 140 11.17 -3.84 4.69
CA SER A 140 10.87 -2.42 4.91
C SER A 140 10.02 -2.14 6.12
N SER A 141 8.78 -2.63 6.18
CA SER A 141 7.83 -2.30 7.24
C SER A 141 6.98 -3.48 7.68
N VAL A 142 6.29 -3.31 8.81
CA VAL A 142 5.29 -4.25 9.32
C VAL A 142 4.03 -3.49 9.68
N LEU A 143 2.90 -3.93 9.13
CA LEU A 143 1.55 -3.54 9.54
C LEU A 143 0.91 -4.72 10.26
N LYS A 144 0.62 -4.54 11.55
CA LYS A 144 -0.06 -5.54 12.37
C LYS A 144 -1.47 -5.07 12.68
N LEU A 145 -2.41 -5.96 12.52
CA LEU A 145 -3.82 -5.75 12.80
C LEU A 145 -4.33 -6.84 13.75
N GLU A 146 -5.14 -6.44 14.70
CA GLU A 146 -5.91 -7.34 15.50
C GLU A 146 -7.39 -7.19 15.12
N TYR A 147 -7.98 -8.23 14.57
CA TYR A 147 -9.41 -8.34 14.39
C TYR A 147 -10.05 -8.74 15.71
N GLY A 148 -11.18 -8.19 16.02
CA GLY A 148 -11.81 -8.48 17.29
C GLY A 148 -13.20 -7.88 17.42
N ILE A 149 -13.77 -8.08 18.58
CA ILE A 149 -15.10 -7.68 18.95
C ILE A 149 -15.02 -6.40 19.78
N PRO A 150 -15.90 -5.42 19.58
CA PRO A 150 -15.99 -4.26 20.44
C PRO A 150 -16.15 -4.65 21.92
N ASN A 151 -15.53 -3.91 22.83
CA ASN A 151 -15.55 -4.20 24.27
C ASN A 151 -16.93 -4.01 24.94
N THR A 152 -17.92 -3.51 24.21
CA THR A 152 -19.30 -3.37 24.65
C THR A 152 -19.90 -4.76 24.80
N GLY A 153 -20.22 -5.19 26.00
CA GLY A 153 -20.59 -6.56 26.39
C GLY A 153 -21.78 -7.24 25.66
N GLU A 154 -22.32 -6.63 24.61
CA GLU A 154 -23.48 -7.08 23.83
C GLU A 154 -23.08 -7.40 22.39
N SER A 155 -23.91 -8.17 21.71
CA SER A 155 -23.81 -8.39 20.26
C SER A 155 -23.93 -7.04 19.54
N ASN A 156 -23.10 -6.82 18.55
CA ASN A 156 -23.06 -5.56 17.80
C ASN A 156 -23.24 -5.86 16.32
N PHE A 157 -24.18 -5.15 15.70
CA PHE A 157 -24.45 -5.22 14.27
C PHE A 157 -24.26 -3.83 13.69
N ARG A 158 -23.51 -3.73 12.61
CA ARG A 158 -23.27 -2.48 11.89
C ARG A 158 -23.47 -2.69 10.41
N ALA A 159 -24.27 -1.82 9.80
CA ALA A 159 -24.42 -1.74 8.36
C ALA A 159 -23.97 -0.37 7.87
N ARG A 160 -23.27 -0.34 6.76
CA ARG A 160 -22.81 0.89 6.11
C ARG A 160 -23.04 0.77 4.60
N ALA A 161 -23.64 1.78 4.02
CA ALA A 161 -23.88 1.87 2.60
C ALA A 161 -23.38 3.22 2.07
N GLY A 162 -22.58 3.18 1.01
CA GLY A 162 -22.05 4.35 0.33
C GLY A 162 -22.04 4.15 -1.17
N ILE A 163 -21.64 5.18 -1.93
CA ILE A 163 -21.58 5.13 -3.39
C ILE A 163 -20.57 4.07 -3.85
N PHE A 164 -19.47 3.89 -3.11
CA PHE A 164 -18.36 3.03 -3.50
C PHE A 164 -18.36 1.68 -2.80
N SER A 165 -19.12 1.53 -1.70
CA SER A 165 -19.09 0.31 -0.91
C SER A 165 -20.38 0.07 -0.15
N GLY A 166 -20.63 -1.22 0.13
CA GLY A 166 -21.57 -1.69 1.12
C GLY A 166 -20.86 -2.60 2.11
N ARG A 167 -21.06 -2.41 3.41
CA ARG A 167 -20.42 -3.20 4.46
C ARG A 167 -21.42 -3.61 5.51
N PHE A 168 -21.26 -4.84 5.98
CA PHE A 168 -22.00 -5.39 7.10
C PHE A 168 -21.02 -6.06 8.06
N PHE A 169 -21.16 -5.77 9.33
CA PHE A 169 -20.39 -6.39 10.39
C PHE A 169 -21.32 -6.86 11.50
N ALA A 170 -21.13 -8.10 11.93
CA ALA A 170 -21.82 -8.67 13.06
C ALA A 170 -20.81 -9.29 14.03
N SER A 171 -21.00 -9.08 15.32
CA SER A 171 -20.20 -9.70 16.34
C SER A 171 -21.05 -10.19 17.49
N TYR A 172 -20.62 -11.26 18.13
CA TYR A 172 -21.26 -11.81 19.30
C TYR A 172 -20.24 -12.10 20.40
N ARG A 173 -20.70 -12.09 21.62
CA ARG A 173 -19.95 -12.54 22.79
C ARG A 173 -20.79 -13.55 23.54
N GLY A 174 -20.25 -14.75 23.70
CA GLY A 174 -20.92 -15.80 24.48
C GLY A 174 -21.18 -15.38 25.93
N SER A 175 -22.30 -15.78 26.48
CA SER A 175 -22.74 -15.38 27.81
C SER A 175 -21.73 -15.74 28.90
N LYS A 176 -21.47 -14.80 29.80
CA LYS A 176 -20.75 -15.05 31.04
C LYS A 176 -21.67 -15.89 31.93
N SER A 177 -21.44 -17.18 32.00
CA SER A 177 -22.11 -18.04 33.00
C SER A 177 -21.38 -17.95 34.34
N ASN A 178 -22.14 -17.85 35.41
CA ASN A 178 -21.62 -17.74 36.78
C ASN A 178 -20.94 -19.03 37.31
N ASN A 179 -21.00 -20.14 36.56
CA ASN A 179 -20.33 -21.41 36.93
C ASN A 179 -19.09 -21.63 36.08
N LEU A 180 -17.93 -21.22 36.62
CA LEU A 180 -16.66 -20.98 35.91
C LEU A 180 -15.78 -22.21 35.68
N GLU A 181 -16.08 -23.39 36.18
CA GLU A 181 -15.05 -24.44 36.23
C GLU A 181 -14.86 -25.24 34.94
N ASN A 182 -15.87 -25.34 34.05
CA ASN A 182 -15.74 -26.16 32.83
C ASN A 182 -16.42 -25.61 31.58
N ARG A 183 -16.72 -24.31 31.45
CA ARG A 183 -17.36 -23.77 30.23
C ARG A 183 -16.39 -23.13 29.27
N ILE A 184 -16.53 -23.52 28.00
CA ILE A 184 -15.92 -22.85 26.88
C ILE A 184 -16.63 -21.50 26.70
N GLN A 185 -15.88 -20.42 26.76
CA GLN A 185 -16.35 -19.08 26.35
C GLN A 185 -15.98 -18.86 24.90
N SER A 186 -16.92 -18.39 24.10
CA SER A 186 -16.66 -18.06 22.71
C SER A 186 -17.00 -16.61 22.43
N ASN A 187 -16.28 -16.03 21.49
CA ASN A 187 -16.63 -14.78 20.88
C ASN A 187 -16.18 -14.77 19.42
N GLY A 188 -16.95 -14.15 18.57
CA GLY A 188 -16.66 -14.13 17.15
C GLY A 188 -17.25 -12.92 16.44
N GLY A 189 -16.78 -12.69 15.24
CA GLY A 189 -17.30 -11.66 14.37
C GLY A 189 -17.18 -12.04 12.91
N ILE A 190 -18.13 -11.58 12.12
CA ILE A 190 -18.15 -11.73 10.67
C ILE A 190 -18.32 -10.37 10.03
N GLY A 191 -17.51 -10.10 9.01
CA GLY A 191 -17.61 -8.92 8.17
C GLY A 191 -17.83 -9.31 6.72
N ILE A 192 -18.80 -8.68 6.09
CA ILE A 192 -19.10 -8.84 4.66
C ILE A 192 -18.94 -7.47 4.03
N ARG A 193 -18.25 -7.41 2.89
CA ARG A 193 -18.00 -6.16 2.18
C ARG A 193 -18.16 -6.34 0.69
N TYR A 194 -18.84 -5.38 0.08
CA TYR A 194 -18.86 -5.11 -1.35
C TYR A 194 -18.15 -3.80 -1.61
N ARG A 195 -17.37 -3.71 -2.68
CA ARG A 195 -16.69 -2.49 -3.08
C ARG A 195 -16.57 -2.41 -4.60
N SER A 196 -16.70 -1.18 -5.12
CA SER A 196 -16.50 -0.86 -6.53
C SER A 196 -15.69 0.42 -6.67
N ASN A 197 -14.66 0.40 -7.50
CA ASN A 197 -13.89 1.58 -7.87
C ASN A 197 -14.39 2.22 -9.19
N SER A 198 -15.43 1.66 -9.81
CA SER A 198 -15.98 2.15 -11.09
C SER A 198 -16.27 3.66 -11.09
N PRO A 199 -16.90 4.24 -10.05
CA PRO A 199 -17.17 5.68 -10.04
C PRO A 199 -15.89 6.53 -10.01
N PHE A 200 -14.79 6.04 -9.44
CA PHE A 200 -13.52 6.75 -9.40
C PHE A 200 -12.88 6.82 -10.79
N ILE A 201 -12.84 5.71 -11.49
CA ILE A 201 -12.06 5.57 -12.75
C ILE A 201 -12.83 6.20 -13.91
N ASN A 202 -14.15 6.11 -13.91
CA ASN A 202 -14.97 6.66 -14.99
C ASN A 202 -15.02 8.21 -15.02
N THR A 203 -14.47 8.88 -14.02
CA THR A 203 -14.35 10.35 -13.98
C THR A 203 -12.98 10.85 -14.48
N GLY A 204 -11.99 9.96 -14.64
CA GLY A 204 -10.65 10.33 -15.10
C GLY A 204 -10.55 10.54 -16.61
N ASP A 205 -9.38 11.03 -17.07
CA ASP A 205 -9.06 11.16 -18.50
C ASP A 205 -9.00 9.80 -19.22
N SER A 206 -8.74 8.72 -18.49
CA SER A 206 -8.87 7.35 -19.00
C SER A 206 -10.34 6.93 -19.00
N LYS A 207 -11.15 7.61 -19.81
CA LYS A 207 -12.54 7.23 -20.02
C LYS A 207 -12.59 5.80 -20.57
N GLY A 208 -13.25 4.94 -19.86
CA GLY A 208 -13.55 3.57 -20.27
C GLY A 208 -14.70 3.11 -19.40
N ASP A 209 -15.53 2.22 -19.92
CA ASP A 209 -16.51 1.55 -19.08
C ASP A 209 -15.78 0.58 -18.17
N LEU A 210 -15.41 1.05 -16.98
CA LEU A 210 -14.83 0.19 -15.96
C LEU A 210 -15.94 -0.37 -15.08
N PHE A 211 -16.02 -1.67 -15.04
CA PHE A 211 -16.83 -2.42 -14.09
C PHE A 211 -15.89 -3.12 -13.11
N SER A 212 -15.79 -2.60 -11.89
CA SER A 212 -15.05 -3.28 -10.84
C SER A 212 -16.00 -3.72 -9.74
N ALA A 213 -15.88 -4.96 -9.33
CA ALA A 213 -16.62 -5.50 -8.20
C ALA A 213 -15.69 -6.36 -7.35
N SER A 214 -15.60 -6.04 -6.08
CA SER A 214 -14.87 -6.84 -5.10
C SER A 214 -15.80 -7.19 -3.96
N TYR A 215 -15.87 -8.47 -3.64
CA TYR A 215 -16.65 -9.03 -2.54
C TYR A 215 -15.69 -9.70 -1.58
N ASP A 216 -15.84 -9.48 -0.29
CA ASP A 216 -15.14 -10.25 0.69
C ASP A 216 -16.02 -10.63 1.88
N ILE A 217 -15.71 -11.81 2.41
CA ILE A 217 -16.29 -12.34 3.65
C ILE A 217 -15.11 -12.68 4.54
N GLN A 218 -15.12 -12.15 5.74
CA GLN A 218 -14.07 -12.37 6.72
C GLN A 218 -14.70 -12.73 8.06
N PHE A 219 -14.09 -13.66 8.78
CA PHE A 219 -14.55 -14.02 10.11
C PHE A 219 -13.38 -14.25 11.07
N VAL A 220 -13.62 -13.98 12.33
CA VAL A 220 -12.74 -14.34 13.43
C VAL A 220 -13.56 -15.02 14.50
N GLU A 221 -13.06 -16.12 15.03
CA GLU A 221 -13.71 -16.90 16.07
C GLU A 221 -12.71 -17.30 17.15
N ASN A 222 -13.07 -17.07 18.39
CA ASN A 222 -12.23 -17.35 19.54
C ASN A 222 -12.94 -18.25 20.54
N PHE A 223 -12.24 -19.26 21.04
CA PHE A 223 -12.69 -20.17 22.08
C PHE A 223 -11.70 -20.13 23.24
N TYR A 224 -12.21 -19.85 24.43
CA TYR A 224 -11.42 -19.73 25.65
C TYR A 224 -11.83 -20.80 26.66
N THR A 225 -10.83 -21.46 27.23
CA THR A 225 -10.94 -22.25 28.43
C THR A 225 -9.97 -21.68 29.47
N LYS A 226 -9.92 -22.31 30.68
CA LYS A 226 -9.01 -21.87 31.74
C LYS A 226 -7.52 -21.80 31.31
N LYS A 227 -7.10 -22.73 30.44
CA LYS A 227 -5.69 -22.86 29.99
C LYS A 227 -5.50 -22.74 28.48
N TRP A 228 -6.55 -22.84 27.68
CA TRP A 228 -6.45 -22.84 26.23
C TRP A 228 -7.20 -21.66 25.64
N HIS A 229 -6.60 -21.07 24.61
CA HIS A 229 -7.22 -20.12 23.71
C HIS A 229 -7.02 -20.62 22.29
N HIS A 230 -8.11 -20.86 21.58
CA HIS A 230 -8.13 -21.22 20.18
C HIS A 230 -8.68 -20.04 19.38
N GLU A 231 -8.01 -19.69 18.33
CA GLU A 231 -8.38 -18.62 17.43
C GLU A 231 -8.43 -19.13 15.99
N PHE A 232 -9.49 -18.78 15.27
CA PHE A 232 -9.69 -19.07 13.86
C PHE A 232 -9.91 -17.77 13.11
N LEU A 233 -9.23 -17.63 11.97
CA LEU A 233 -9.38 -16.50 11.05
C LEU A 233 -9.63 -17.03 9.65
N GLY A 234 -10.70 -16.53 9.00
CA GLY A 234 -10.99 -16.83 7.61
C GLY A 234 -11.20 -15.56 6.79
N ILE A 235 -10.67 -15.54 5.58
CA ILE A 235 -10.82 -14.46 4.62
C ILE A 235 -11.06 -15.09 3.25
N VAL A 236 -12.15 -14.70 2.58
CA VAL A 236 -12.41 -15.01 1.17
C VAL A 236 -12.66 -13.70 0.46
N GLN A 237 -11.89 -13.45 -0.58
CA GLN A 237 -12.00 -12.24 -1.40
C GLN A 237 -12.13 -12.64 -2.87
N LEU A 238 -13.16 -12.13 -3.54
CA LEU A 238 -13.44 -12.33 -4.95
C LEU A 238 -13.48 -10.95 -5.62
N SER A 239 -12.62 -10.73 -6.60
CA SER A 239 -12.51 -9.44 -7.27
C SER A 239 -12.45 -9.61 -8.77
N ASN A 240 -13.34 -8.95 -9.47
CA ASN A 240 -13.44 -8.97 -10.93
C ASN A 240 -13.41 -7.53 -11.45
N PHE A 241 -12.62 -7.32 -12.49
CA PHE A 241 -12.51 -6.05 -13.17
C PHE A 241 -12.69 -6.27 -14.67
N THR A 242 -13.49 -5.44 -15.29
CA THR A 242 -13.65 -5.39 -16.72
C THR A 242 -13.47 -3.96 -17.16
N LEU A 243 -12.55 -3.73 -18.09
CA LEU A 243 -12.31 -2.44 -18.70
C LEU A 243 -12.60 -2.55 -20.19
N ASN A 244 -13.56 -1.77 -20.67
CA ASN A 244 -13.78 -1.54 -22.09
C ASN A 244 -13.13 -0.19 -22.42
N PRO A 245 -11.94 -0.18 -23.04
CA PRO A 245 -11.23 1.06 -23.30
C PRO A 245 -12.02 1.93 -24.29
N VAL A 246 -12.07 3.22 -24.01
CA VAL A 246 -12.76 4.21 -24.85
C VAL A 246 -11.73 5.15 -25.46
N SER A 247 -12.02 5.62 -26.66
CA SER A 247 -11.22 6.60 -27.38
C SER A 247 -11.03 7.86 -26.51
N ARG A 248 -9.83 8.41 -26.54
CA ARG A 248 -9.46 9.56 -25.71
C ARG A 248 -8.61 10.57 -26.46
N VAL A 249 -8.65 11.80 -25.98
CA VAL A 249 -7.78 12.89 -26.38
C VAL A 249 -6.99 13.34 -25.15
N THR A 250 -5.68 13.39 -25.24
CA THR A 250 -4.80 13.85 -24.17
C THR A 250 -3.93 14.96 -24.68
N GLU A 251 -3.93 16.11 -24.00
CA GLU A 251 -3.02 17.23 -24.28
C GLU A 251 -1.93 17.28 -23.22
N PHE A 252 -0.69 17.50 -23.68
CA PHE A 252 0.48 17.56 -22.83
C PHE A 252 1.58 18.39 -23.49
N GLY A 253 2.64 18.72 -22.75
CA GLY A 253 3.74 19.57 -23.23
C GLY A 253 3.88 20.86 -22.44
N THR A 254 4.34 21.91 -23.10
CA THR A 254 4.51 23.25 -22.51
C THR A 254 3.44 24.20 -23.08
N VAL A 255 3.36 25.43 -22.56
CA VAL A 255 2.45 26.46 -23.09
C VAL A 255 2.80 26.83 -24.53
N THR A 256 4.08 26.70 -24.92
CA THR A 256 4.55 27.01 -26.28
C THR A 256 4.49 25.81 -27.21
N ASP A 257 4.59 24.60 -26.70
CA ASP A 257 4.65 23.36 -27.46
C ASP A 257 3.61 22.38 -26.93
N VAL A 258 2.36 22.57 -27.29
CA VAL A 258 1.26 21.69 -26.93
C VAL A 258 1.15 20.55 -27.92
N LEU A 259 1.21 19.34 -27.43
CA LEU A 259 0.96 18.12 -28.18
C LEU A 259 -0.42 17.56 -27.83
N ARG A 260 -1.14 17.12 -28.84
CA ARG A 260 -2.41 16.41 -28.69
C ARG A 260 -2.27 14.99 -29.22
N LEU A 261 -2.59 14.04 -28.34
CA LEU A 261 -2.68 12.63 -28.69
C LEU A 261 -4.14 12.22 -28.74
N ASN A 262 -4.60 11.88 -29.94
CA ASN A 262 -5.88 11.25 -30.17
C ASN A 262 -5.68 9.73 -30.20
N VAL A 263 -6.35 8.99 -29.33
CA VAL A 263 -6.30 7.51 -29.31
C VAL A 263 -7.71 6.99 -29.51
N SER A 264 -7.90 6.21 -30.58
CA SER A 264 -9.10 5.42 -30.79
C SER A 264 -8.85 4.00 -30.26
N MET A 265 -9.67 3.53 -29.33
CA MET A 265 -9.50 2.23 -28.70
C MET A 265 -10.77 1.38 -28.81
N ARG A 266 -10.57 0.07 -29.03
CA ARG A 266 -11.64 -0.93 -28.99
C ARG A 266 -11.13 -2.20 -28.33
N GLY A 267 -12.01 -2.94 -27.69
CA GLY A 267 -11.67 -4.23 -27.11
C GLY A 267 -12.16 -4.38 -25.68
N LYS A 268 -11.57 -5.32 -24.96
CA LYS A 268 -11.93 -5.64 -23.59
C LYS A 268 -10.72 -6.12 -22.81
N GLU A 269 -10.58 -5.64 -21.59
CA GLU A 269 -9.68 -6.21 -20.60
C GLU A 269 -10.51 -6.81 -19.45
N SER A 270 -10.16 -8.00 -19.01
CA SER A 270 -10.86 -8.70 -17.93
C SER A 270 -9.84 -9.31 -16.96
N TYR A 271 -9.97 -8.95 -15.69
CA TYR A 271 -9.06 -9.35 -14.63
C TYR A 271 -9.86 -9.99 -13.50
N SER A 272 -9.34 -11.06 -12.95
CA SER A 272 -9.92 -11.75 -11.79
C SER A 272 -8.83 -12.03 -10.76
N TYR A 273 -9.07 -11.64 -9.51
CA TYR A 273 -8.16 -11.84 -8.38
C TYR A 273 -8.95 -12.43 -7.21
N ASN A 274 -8.81 -13.73 -7.01
CA ASN A 274 -9.54 -14.46 -6.00
C ASN A 274 -8.56 -15.01 -4.96
N ASN A 275 -8.81 -14.68 -3.70
CA ASN A 275 -7.95 -15.08 -2.58
C ASN A 275 -8.79 -15.76 -1.51
N ALA A 276 -8.27 -16.84 -0.95
CA ALA A 276 -8.82 -17.50 0.21
C ALA A 276 -7.71 -17.73 1.24
N PHE A 277 -7.98 -17.36 2.48
CA PHE A 277 -7.10 -17.56 3.63
C PHE A 277 -7.85 -18.26 4.75
N SER A 278 -7.20 -19.22 5.38
CA SER A 278 -7.65 -19.80 6.66
C SER A 278 -6.47 -19.92 7.61
N GLY A 279 -6.67 -19.54 8.86
CA GLY A 279 -5.67 -19.61 9.90
C GLY A 279 -6.26 -20.16 11.18
N TRP A 280 -5.46 -20.94 11.89
CA TRP A 280 -5.78 -21.47 13.22
C TRP A 280 -4.57 -21.33 14.13
N ARG A 281 -4.81 -20.85 15.35
CA ARG A 281 -3.81 -20.79 16.42
C ARG A 281 -4.41 -21.33 17.72
N SER A 282 -3.66 -22.19 18.38
CA SER A 282 -3.93 -22.66 19.74
C SER A 282 -2.86 -22.21 20.68
N THR A 283 -3.24 -21.52 21.74
CA THR A 283 -2.32 -21.07 22.78
C THR A 283 -2.63 -21.77 24.10
N PHE A 284 -1.66 -22.49 24.63
CA PHE A 284 -1.71 -23.14 25.92
C PHE A 284 -1.01 -22.31 26.99
N ARG A 285 -1.70 -22.03 28.08
CA ARG A 285 -1.22 -21.23 29.23
C ARG A 285 -1.21 -22.08 30.50
N PRO A 286 -0.15 -22.88 30.74
CA PRO A 286 -0.08 -23.72 31.94
C PRO A 286 -0.04 -22.88 33.22
N ASN A 287 0.58 -21.72 33.16
CA ASN A 287 0.68 -20.76 34.26
C ASN A 287 0.78 -19.31 33.72
N LYS A 288 0.88 -18.33 34.61
CA LYS A 288 0.96 -16.90 34.22
C LYS A 288 2.26 -16.49 33.51
N LYS A 289 3.31 -17.31 33.60
CA LYS A 289 4.63 -17.00 33.06
C LYS A 289 4.89 -17.60 31.67
N LEU A 290 4.24 -18.71 31.34
CA LEU A 290 4.52 -19.46 30.11
C LEU A 290 3.27 -19.52 29.23
N ASN A 291 3.43 -19.11 27.97
CA ASN A 291 2.47 -19.34 26.91
C ASN A 291 3.17 -20.13 25.82
N ILE A 292 2.54 -21.18 25.34
CA ILE A 292 3.02 -21.97 24.20
C ILE A 292 1.93 -21.93 23.13
N PHE A 293 2.29 -21.69 21.88
CA PHE A 293 1.35 -21.70 20.79
C PHE A 293 1.76 -22.68 19.69
N ALA A 294 0.75 -23.23 19.03
CA ALA A 294 0.86 -23.90 17.75
C ALA A 294 -0.08 -23.21 16.78
N GLU A 295 0.38 -22.97 15.56
CA GLU A 295 -0.42 -22.31 14.53
C GLU A 295 -0.25 -22.97 13.18
N GLY A 296 -1.32 -22.91 12.39
CA GLY A 296 -1.31 -23.32 11.00
C GLY A 296 -2.10 -22.35 10.15
N SER A 297 -1.67 -22.10 8.94
CA SER A 297 -2.45 -21.32 7.97
C SER A 297 -2.28 -21.83 6.55
N LEU A 298 -3.30 -21.58 5.74
CA LEU A 298 -3.32 -21.86 4.32
C LEU A 298 -3.86 -20.64 3.59
N ILE A 299 -3.12 -20.17 2.60
CA ILE A 299 -3.58 -19.17 1.64
C ILE A 299 -3.54 -19.74 0.23
N GLN A 300 -4.55 -19.43 -0.55
CA GLN A 300 -4.64 -19.78 -1.95
C GLN A 300 -5.07 -18.54 -2.74
N ALA A 301 -4.34 -18.26 -3.82
CA ALA A 301 -4.66 -17.19 -4.74
C ALA A 301 -4.82 -17.76 -6.15
N LEU A 302 -5.83 -17.25 -6.85
CA LEU A 302 -6.13 -17.57 -8.23
C LEU A 302 -6.30 -16.24 -8.97
N GLU A 303 -5.41 -15.96 -9.89
CA GLU A 303 -5.39 -14.70 -10.62
C GLU A 303 -5.40 -14.95 -12.12
N SER A 304 -6.15 -14.16 -12.86
CA SER A 304 -6.15 -14.17 -14.31
C SER A 304 -6.22 -12.76 -14.87
N GLU A 305 -5.49 -12.53 -15.95
CA GLU A 305 -5.51 -11.28 -16.71
C GLU A 305 -5.68 -11.61 -18.20
N ASN A 306 -6.80 -11.20 -18.76
CA ASN A 306 -7.11 -11.37 -20.18
C ASN A 306 -7.29 -9.99 -20.81
N ALA A 307 -6.61 -9.74 -21.91
CA ALA A 307 -6.74 -8.49 -22.64
C ALA A 307 -6.81 -8.77 -24.15
N ASP A 308 -7.73 -8.10 -24.80
CA ASP A 308 -7.88 -8.01 -26.25
C ASP A 308 -8.15 -6.54 -26.56
N VAL A 309 -7.11 -5.77 -26.85
CA VAL A 309 -7.20 -4.32 -27.07
C VAL A 309 -6.55 -3.96 -28.39
N ILE A 310 -7.31 -3.25 -29.21
CA ILE A 310 -6.85 -2.67 -30.47
C ILE A 310 -6.94 -1.16 -30.32
N SER A 311 -5.90 -0.45 -30.64
CA SER A 311 -5.87 1.00 -30.63
C SER A 311 -5.20 1.58 -31.88
N ALA A 312 -5.70 2.73 -32.31
CA ALA A 312 -5.03 3.57 -33.29
C ALA A 312 -4.77 4.94 -32.64
N TYR A 313 -3.65 5.55 -32.93
CA TYR A 313 -3.29 6.85 -32.37
C TYR A 313 -2.81 7.83 -33.42
N LEU A 314 -3.05 9.12 -33.13
CA LEU A 314 -2.55 10.25 -33.85
C LEU A 314 -1.96 11.25 -32.86
N LEU A 315 -0.65 11.52 -32.99
CA LEU A 315 0.06 12.54 -32.22
C LEU A 315 0.28 13.76 -33.12
N GLY A 316 -0.14 14.93 -32.68
CA GLY A 316 0.02 16.17 -33.43
C GLY A 316 0.39 17.36 -32.54
N GLU A 317 1.00 18.37 -33.17
CA GLU A 317 1.22 19.68 -32.56
C GLU A 317 -0.03 20.52 -32.70
N VAL A 318 -0.43 21.17 -31.62
CA VAL A 318 -1.57 22.07 -31.61
C VAL A 318 -1.13 23.49 -31.91
N ASN A 319 -1.87 24.16 -32.80
CA ASN A 319 -1.65 25.57 -33.08
C ASN A 319 -2.03 26.43 -31.86
N ASN A 320 -1.04 27.03 -31.23
CA ASN A 320 -1.19 27.90 -30.05
C ASN A 320 -1.30 29.40 -30.39
N ASN A 321 -1.30 29.76 -31.68
CA ASN A 321 -1.46 31.14 -32.09
C ASN A 321 -2.92 31.58 -31.95
N MET A 322 -3.21 32.36 -30.91
CA MET A 322 -4.59 32.85 -30.64
C MET A 322 -5.15 33.76 -31.75
N GLY A 323 -4.30 34.25 -32.67
CA GLY A 323 -4.72 35.07 -33.80
C GLY A 323 -4.95 34.28 -35.08
N SER A 324 -4.83 32.97 -35.06
CA SER A 324 -5.05 32.09 -36.21
C SER A 324 -6.47 31.51 -36.18
N ASP A 325 -7.07 31.39 -37.37
CA ASP A 325 -8.37 30.75 -37.54
C ASP A 325 -8.33 29.25 -37.10
N ASP A 326 -7.13 28.63 -37.18
CA ASP A 326 -6.88 27.25 -36.82
C ASP A 326 -6.39 27.11 -35.36
N PHE A 327 -6.66 28.10 -34.47
CA PHE A 327 -6.28 28.02 -33.07
C PHE A 327 -6.89 26.79 -32.39
N GLY A 328 -6.05 26.01 -31.75
CA GLY A 328 -6.49 24.78 -31.09
C GLY A 328 -6.59 23.55 -31.97
N GLU A 329 -6.37 23.66 -33.28
CA GLU A 329 -6.34 22.54 -34.22
C GLU A 329 -4.92 21.95 -34.35
N ILE A 330 -4.82 20.70 -34.85
CA ILE A 330 -3.53 20.07 -35.11
C ILE A 330 -2.92 20.69 -36.37
N SER A 331 -1.85 21.47 -36.19
CA SER A 331 -1.14 22.09 -37.27
C SER A 331 -0.10 21.19 -37.95
N TYR A 332 0.46 20.24 -37.19
CA TYR A 332 1.49 19.34 -37.70
C TYR A 332 1.32 17.94 -37.05
N GLN A 333 1.28 16.90 -37.89
CA GLN A 333 1.22 15.52 -37.44
C GLN A 333 2.62 15.00 -37.12
N ARG A 334 2.83 14.57 -35.89
CA ARG A 334 4.10 14.03 -35.38
C ARG A 334 4.20 12.52 -35.50
N GLY A 335 3.10 11.81 -35.41
CA GLY A 335 3.08 10.37 -35.52
C GLY A 335 1.68 9.80 -35.55
N SER A 336 1.53 8.66 -36.21
CA SER A 336 0.32 7.86 -36.17
C SER A 336 0.67 6.38 -36.17
N GLY A 337 -0.22 5.54 -35.69
CA GLY A 337 0.01 4.10 -35.72
C GLY A 337 -1.11 3.29 -35.11
N GLY A 338 -0.98 1.99 -35.26
CA GLY A 338 -1.86 0.98 -34.65
C GLY A 338 -1.13 0.15 -33.62
N HIS A 339 -1.83 -0.19 -32.57
CA HIS A 339 -1.33 -1.03 -31.48
C HIS A 339 -2.38 -2.08 -31.15
N GLN A 340 -1.98 -3.35 -31.18
CA GLN A 340 -2.82 -4.46 -30.74
C GLN A 340 -2.11 -5.17 -29.60
N ARG A 341 -2.81 -5.31 -28.48
CA ARG A 341 -2.30 -5.98 -27.30
C ARG A 341 -3.24 -7.12 -26.89
N PHE A 342 -2.63 -8.27 -26.71
CA PHE A 342 -3.30 -9.46 -26.23
C PHE A 342 -2.60 -10.00 -25.01
N ALA A 343 -3.36 -10.49 -24.03
CA ALA A 343 -2.80 -11.14 -22.84
C ALA A 343 -3.71 -12.29 -22.38
N ARG A 344 -3.08 -13.37 -21.93
CA ARG A 344 -3.71 -14.56 -21.34
C ARG A 344 -2.84 -15.03 -20.18
N ASN A 345 -2.89 -14.28 -19.09
CA ASN A 345 -2.05 -14.52 -17.94
C ASN A 345 -2.84 -15.26 -16.86
N TYR A 346 -2.18 -16.17 -16.20
CA TYR A 346 -2.75 -16.97 -15.13
C TYR A 346 -1.71 -17.22 -14.03
N LEU A 347 -2.11 -17.04 -12.78
CA LEU A 347 -1.30 -17.37 -11.63
C LEU A 347 -2.15 -18.14 -10.62
N PHE A 348 -1.71 -19.34 -10.29
CA PHE A 348 -2.16 -20.06 -9.12
C PHE A 348 -1.04 -20.06 -8.08
N ALA A 349 -1.30 -19.60 -6.86
CA ALA A 349 -0.35 -19.63 -5.78
C ALA A 349 -1.00 -20.18 -4.51
N ARG A 350 -0.25 -21.03 -3.82
CA ARG A 350 -0.65 -21.59 -2.52
C ARG A 350 0.52 -21.49 -1.56
N GLU A 351 0.25 -21.04 -0.35
CA GLU A 351 1.21 -21.10 0.75
C GLU A 351 0.57 -21.79 1.95
N SER A 352 1.24 -22.80 2.49
CA SER A 352 0.90 -23.42 3.76
C SER A 352 1.96 -23.07 4.80
N HIS A 353 1.55 -22.79 6.01
CA HIS A 353 2.40 -22.40 7.11
C HIS A 353 2.07 -23.21 8.36
N LEU A 354 3.09 -23.69 9.05
CA LEU A 354 3.00 -24.33 10.36
C LEU A 354 4.09 -23.75 11.27
N ALA A 355 3.74 -23.43 12.50
CA ALA A 355 4.69 -22.96 13.49
C ALA A 355 4.32 -23.37 14.91
N ILE A 356 5.38 -23.49 15.72
CA ILE A 356 5.27 -23.68 17.16
C ILE A 356 6.20 -22.67 17.83
N GLY A 357 5.75 -22.10 18.93
CA GLY A 357 6.57 -21.15 19.67
C GLY A 357 6.01 -20.89 21.06
N GLY A 358 6.65 -19.95 21.75
CA GLY A 358 6.22 -19.60 23.10
C GLY A 358 6.73 -18.26 23.58
N THR A 359 6.15 -17.84 24.68
CA THR A 359 6.57 -16.64 25.43
C THR A 359 6.77 -17.01 26.88
N LEU A 360 7.94 -16.69 27.44
CA LEU A 360 8.28 -16.87 28.83
C LEU A 360 8.49 -15.50 29.50
N ASP A 361 7.66 -15.22 30.50
CA ASP A 361 7.69 -13.99 31.28
C ASP A 361 8.42 -14.23 32.62
N LEU A 362 9.58 -13.63 32.78
CA LEU A 362 10.43 -13.69 33.96
C LEU A 362 10.50 -12.29 34.60
N ASN A 363 9.50 -11.91 35.36
CA ASN A 363 9.41 -10.60 36.05
C ASN A 363 9.78 -9.38 35.17
N ASN A 364 11.08 -9.10 34.97
CA ASN A 364 11.60 -7.97 34.19
C ASN A 364 12.01 -8.34 32.78
N ILE A 365 12.12 -9.61 32.47
CA ILE A 365 12.58 -10.13 31.19
C ILE A 365 11.44 -10.92 30.53
N ASN A 366 11.24 -10.68 29.23
CA ASN A 366 10.33 -11.46 28.41
C ASN A 366 11.12 -12.13 27.29
N MET A 367 10.92 -13.43 27.12
CA MET A 367 11.56 -14.22 26.06
C MET A 367 10.48 -14.73 25.11
N ASN A 368 10.72 -14.59 23.81
CA ASN A 368 9.88 -15.13 22.75
C ASN A 368 10.75 -16.02 21.86
N PHE A 369 10.23 -17.19 21.53
CA PHE A 369 10.93 -18.14 20.68
C PHE A 369 9.96 -18.90 19.80
N GLY A 370 10.41 -19.35 18.67
CA GLY A 370 9.57 -20.16 17.79
C GLY A 370 10.34 -20.67 16.58
N VAL A 371 9.75 -21.71 16.00
CA VAL A 371 10.18 -22.31 14.75
C VAL A 371 8.98 -22.49 13.85
N GLY A 372 9.18 -22.37 12.56
CA GLY A 372 8.10 -22.55 11.60
C GLY A 372 8.61 -22.95 10.23
N ASN A 373 7.67 -23.43 9.46
CA ASN A 373 7.86 -23.89 8.10
C ASN A 373 6.81 -23.28 7.20
N ARG A 374 7.21 -22.85 6.00
CA ARG A 374 6.32 -22.37 4.94
C ARG A 374 6.62 -23.12 3.66
N ARG A 375 5.60 -23.70 3.09
CA ARG A 375 5.69 -24.31 1.77
C ARG A 375 4.89 -23.46 0.78
N GLN A 376 5.59 -22.97 -0.22
CA GLN A 376 5.02 -22.19 -1.32
C GLN A 376 4.98 -23.04 -2.57
N PHE A 377 3.82 -23.03 -3.22
CA PHE A 377 3.62 -23.63 -4.53
C PHE A 377 3.00 -22.58 -5.44
N GLY A 378 3.49 -22.46 -6.67
CA GLY A 378 2.98 -21.54 -7.67
C GLY A 378 3.03 -22.14 -9.06
N LEU A 379 1.97 -21.95 -9.83
CA LEU A 379 1.91 -22.17 -11.28
C LEU A 379 1.71 -20.80 -11.92
N ASP A 380 2.68 -20.39 -12.71
CA ASP A 380 2.72 -19.09 -13.38
C ASP A 380 2.72 -19.29 -14.89
N ARG A 381 1.74 -18.69 -15.56
CA ARG A 381 1.62 -18.71 -17.00
C ARG A 381 1.44 -17.29 -17.50
N LEU A 382 2.32 -16.86 -18.38
CA LEU A 382 2.30 -15.55 -18.98
C LEU A 382 2.34 -15.69 -20.51
N TYR A 383 1.25 -15.34 -21.17
CA TYR A 383 1.15 -15.28 -22.61
C TYR A 383 0.68 -13.90 -23.03
N GLU A 384 1.59 -13.11 -23.55
CA GLU A 384 1.30 -11.77 -24.04
C GLU A 384 1.92 -11.58 -25.42
N TRP A 385 1.21 -10.91 -26.30
CA TRP A 385 1.77 -10.48 -27.56
C TRP A 385 1.25 -9.10 -27.93
N VAL A 386 2.13 -8.35 -28.55
CA VAL A 386 1.88 -7.00 -29.01
C VAL A 386 2.22 -6.94 -30.49
N ASN A 387 1.24 -6.56 -31.28
CA ASN A 387 1.44 -6.17 -32.67
C ASN A 387 1.46 -4.65 -32.72
N LEU A 388 2.42 -4.09 -33.43
CA LEU A 388 2.57 -2.65 -33.57
C LEU A 388 2.69 -2.30 -35.03
N ASP A 389 1.84 -1.37 -35.45
CA ASP A 389 1.93 -0.70 -36.73
C ASP A 389 1.98 0.80 -36.50
N SER A 390 3.03 1.41 -36.96
CA SER A 390 3.30 2.82 -36.79
C SER A 390 3.06 3.62 -38.08
N ALA A 391 2.53 2.98 -39.11
CA ALA A 391 2.37 3.60 -40.44
C ALA A 391 3.65 4.36 -40.91
N GLY A 392 4.82 3.84 -40.54
CA GLY A 392 6.10 4.47 -40.84
C GLY A 392 6.54 5.57 -39.87
N TYR A 393 5.73 5.92 -38.86
CA TYR A 393 6.05 7.00 -37.92
C TYR A 393 6.57 6.55 -36.57
N SER A 394 6.13 5.43 -36.04
CA SER A 394 6.55 5.00 -34.69
C SER A 394 7.47 3.78 -34.66
N LEU A 395 7.51 3.01 -35.72
CA LEU A 395 8.50 1.94 -35.96
C LEU A 395 8.89 1.96 -37.44
N ALA A 396 10.18 1.76 -37.72
CA ALA A 396 10.62 1.53 -39.08
C ALA A 396 9.92 0.27 -39.60
N HIS A 397 9.03 0.40 -40.55
CA HIS A 397 8.69 -0.70 -41.41
C HIS A 397 10.02 -1.15 -42.04
N ASN A 398 10.42 -2.41 -41.87
CA ASN A 398 11.40 -2.93 -42.77
C ASN A 398 10.78 -2.76 -44.15
N PRO A 399 11.29 -1.89 -45.03
CA PRO A 399 10.92 -2.00 -46.40
C PRO A 399 11.31 -3.43 -46.79
N THR A 400 10.37 -4.27 -46.99
CA THR A 400 10.64 -5.43 -47.84
C THR A 400 11.25 -4.77 -49.05
N GLN A 401 12.54 -5.01 -49.29
CA GLN A 401 13.17 -4.67 -50.56
C GLN A 401 12.50 -5.56 -51.61
N VAL A 402 11.29 -5.23 -51.91
CA VAL A 402 10.68 -5.69 -53.16
C VAL A 402 11.25 -4.75 -54.20
N THR A 403 12.23 -5.22 -54.90
CA THR A 403 12.63 -4.66 -56.20
C THR A 403 11.40 -4.83 -57.08
N LEU A 404 10.56 -3.81 -57.15
CA LEU A 404 9.43 -3.76 -58.06
C LEU A 404 10.00 -3.75 -59.47
N THR A 405 9.99 -4.87 -60.12
CA THR A 405 10.06 -4.93 -61.56
C THR A 405 8.76 -4.36 -62.12
N SER A 406 8.85 -3.59 -63.17
CA SER A 406 7.77 -2.78 -63.73
C SER A 406 6.45 -3.52 -64.15
N GLU A 407 6.36 -4.78 -63.90
CA GLU A 407 5.16 -5.62 -64.18
C GLU A 407 4.31 -5.96 -62.96
N ASP A 408 4.76 -5.63 -61.73
CA ASP A 408 4.09 -6.03 -60.49
C ASP A 408 3.23 -4.95 -59.83
N THR A 409 2.63 -4.06 -60.62
CA THR A 409 1.81 -2.94 -60.10
C THR A 409 0.44 -3.33 -59.57
N LEU A 410 0.15 -4.59 -59.41
CA LEU A 410 -1.16 -5.11 -58.93
C LEU A 410 -1.08 -5.94 -57.66
N PHE A 411 0.05 -6.02 -57.01
CA PHE A 411 0.09 -6.64 -55.69
C PHE A 411 -0.45 -5.67 -54.64
N GLU A 412 -1.64 -5.94 -54.10
CA GLU A 412 -2.11 -5.40 -52.85
C GLU A 412 -1.05 -5.65 -51.81
N PHE A 413 -0.33 -4.62 -51.40
CA PHE A 413 0.49 -4.66 -50.19
C PHE A 413 -0.46 -4.85 -49.00
N LYS A 414 -0.69 -6.08 -48.63
CA LYS A 414 -1.29 -6.38 -47.33
C LYS A 414 -0.25 -6.00 -46.29
N GLU A 415 -0.37 -4.80 -45.72
CA GLU A 415 0.36 -4.42 -44.53
C GLU A 415 -0.10 -5.28 -43.36
N TYR A 416 0.67 -6.31 -43.04
CA TYR A 416 0.43 -7.10 -41.87
C TYR A 416 1.02 -6.37 -40.69
N LEU A 417 0.24 -6.21 -39.58
CA LEU A 417 0.75 -5.78 -38.29
C LEU A 417 1.89 -6.69 -37.88
N LYS A 418 3.02 -6.11 -37.58
CA LYS A 418 4.22 -6.87 -37.15
C LYS A 418 4.12 -7.21 -35.68
N LEU A 419 4.47 -8.44 -35.34
CA LEU A 419 4.65 -8.88 -33.99
C LEU A 419 5.85 -8.16 -33.38
N PHE A 420 5.57 -7.21 -32.47
CA PHE A 420 6.58 -6.36 -31.83
C PHE A 420 7.20 -7.03 -30.62
N GLN A 421 6.35 -7.63 -29.78
CA GLN A 421 6.79 -8.30 -28.55
C GLN A 421 5.94 -9.57 -28.34
N VAL A 422 6.64 -10.63 -27.97
CA VAL A 422 6.01 -11.88 -27.50
C VAL A 422 6.59 -12.22 -26.15
N THR A 423 5.72 -12.48 -25.22
CA THR A 423 6.05 -13.04 -23.92
C THR A 423 5.32 -14.36 -23.78
N ALA A 424 6.05 -15.46 -23.76
CA ALA A 424 5.49 -16.78 -23.53
C ALA A 424 6.31 -17.48 -22.47
N SER A 425 5.72 -17.65 -21.31
CA SER A 425 6.40 -18.28 -20.16
C SER A 425 5.41 -19.11 -19.36
N GLU A 426 5.82 -20.34 -19.09
CA GLU A 426 5.19 -21.17 -18.07
C GLU A 426 6.26 -21.54 -17.04
N GLY A 427 5.89 -21.48 -15.78
CA GLY A 427 6.81 -21.84 -14.71
C GLY A 427 6.10 -22.39 -13.49
N GLU A 428 6.77 -23.29 -12.81
CA GLU A 428 6.36 -23.81 -11.53
C GLU A 428 7.34 -23.34 -10.45
N LEU A 429 6.81 -22.85 -9.35
CA LEU A 429 7.56 -22.52 -8.16
C LEU A 429 7.19 -23.49 -7.05
N ASN A 430 8.18 -24.23 -6.55
CA ASN A 430 8.05 -25.02 -5.32
C ASN A 430 9.17 -24.61 -4.38
N ASN A 431 8.82 -24.04 -3.25
CA ASN A 431 9.79 -23.51 -2.30
C ASN A 431 9.42 -23.86 -0.87
N LEU A 432 10.41 -24.29 -0.09
CA LEU A 432 10.30 -24.57 1.33
C LEU A 432 11.15 -23.57 2.09
N LYS A 433 10.52 -22.84 3.00
CA LYS A 433 11.17 -21.89 3.90
C LYS A 433 11.06 -22.40 5.32
N ASN A 434 12.20 -22.55 5.98
CA ASN A 434 12.24 -22.87 7.40
C ASN A 434 12.78 -21.67 8.15
N TYR A 435 12.16 -21.32 9.26
CA TYR A 435 12.64 -20.22 10.07
C TYR A 435 12.64 -20.57 11.56
N ALA A 436 13.52 -19.92 12.28
CA ALA A 436 13.53 -19.89 13.73
C ALA A 436 13.76 -18.47 14.22
N PHE A 437 13.17 -18.11 15.34
CA PHE A 437 13.44 -16.83 15.97
C PHE A 437 13.60 -16.96 17.47
N PHE A 438 14.41 -16.06 18.01
CA PHE A 438 14.57 -15.84 19.42
C PHE A 438 14.60 -14.34 19.69
N ARG A 439 13.92 -13.93 20.74
CA ARG A 439 13.88 -12.55 21.21
C ARG A 439 13.90 -12.53 22.72
N ILE A 440 14.66 -11.62 23.27
CA ILE A 440 14.70 -11.33 24.68
C ILE A 440 14.58 -9.81 24.86
N ASN A 441 13.72 -9.37 25.75
CA ASN A 441 13.59 -7.95 26.05
C ASN A 441 13.35 -7.72 27.53
N GLY A 442 13.72 -6.54 27.99
CA GLY A 442 13.61 -6.19 29.40
C GLY A 442 13.60 -4.69 29.64
N VAL A 443 13.35 -4.34 30.89
CA VAL A 443 13.38 -2.96 31.37
C VAL A 443 14.24 -2.88 32.61
N ASP A 444 15.30 -2.07 32.56
CA ASP A 444 16.16 -1.78 33.67
C ASP A 444 15.95 -0.35 34.13
N LYS A 445 15.90 -0.16 35.45
CA LYS A 445 15.87 1.17 36.09
C LYS A 445 17.26 1.57 36.50
N ILE A 446 17.73 2.71 36.03
CA ILE A 446 19.03 3.29 36.35
C ILE A 446 18.78 4.65 36.98
N LYS A 447 18.88 4.74 38.33
CA LYS A 447 18.58 5.97 39.09
C LYS A 447 17.24 6.60 38.68
N ASN A 448 17.24 7.76 38.05
CA ASN A 448 16.06 8.52 37.62
C ASN A 448 15.64 8.24 36.17
N SER A 449 16.21 7.24 35.53
CA SER A 449 15.91 6.88 34.15
C SER A 449 15.52 5.41 34.04
N SER A 450 14.89 5.06 32.93
CA SER A 450 14.60 3.68 32.58
C SER A 450 15.12 3.39 31.18
N ILE A 451 15.66 2.21 31.00
CA ILE A 451 16.11 1.72 29.70
C ILE A 451 15.33 0.47 29.37
N TYR A 452 14.66 0.49 28.22
CA TYR A 452 14.14 -0.72 27.58
C TYR A 452 15.18 -1.19 26.59
N TRP A 453 15.42 -2.49 26.58
CA TRP A 453 16.27 -3.15 25.60
C TRP A 453 15.56 -4.36 25.00
N ASP A 454 15.85 -4.62 23.76
CA ASP A 454 15.31 -5.71 22.96
C ASP A 454 16.44 -6.25 22.09
N ALA A 455 16.69 -7.53 22.20
CA ALA A 455 17.70 -8.22 21.41
C ALA A 455 17.13 -9.53 20.89
N GLY A 456 17.47 -9.86 19.67
CA GLY A 456 17.02 -11.11 19.10
C GLY A 456 17.68 -11.42 17.77
N PHE A 457 17.39 -12.60 17.27
CA PHE A 457 17.80 -13.00 15.94
C PHE A 457 16.69 -13.82 15.27
N ARG A 458 16.70 -13.78 13.96
CA ARG A 458 15.88 -14.64 13.11
C ARG A 458 16.78 -15.39 12.14
N LEU A 459 16.58 -16.70 12.05
CA LEU A 459 17.21 -17.56 11.07
C LEU A 459 16.17 -17.86 9.99
N LEU A 460 16.56 -17.73 8.74
CA LEU A 460 15.74 -18.08 7.57
C LEU A 460 16.54 -18.97 6.64
N HIS A 461 15.99 -20.12 6.29
CA HIS A 461 16.50 -21.03 5.27
C HIS A 461 15.52 -21.08 4.11
N ASP A 462 16.00 -20.88 2.91
CA ASP A 462 15.24 -20.94 1.65
C ASP A 462 15.75 -22.11 0.80
N SER A 463 14.90 -23.11 0.57
CA SER A 463 15.32 -24.34 -0.14
C SER A 463 15.63 -24.09 -1.62
N ARG A 464 15.08 -23.05 -2.21
CA ARG A 464 15.27 -22.71 -3.62
C ARG A 464 16.68 -22.15 -3.88
N SER A 465 17.11 -21.21 -3.07
CA SER A 465 18.47 -20.64 -3.16
C SER A 465 19.49 -21.44 -2.37
N ASN A 466 19.03 -22.39 -1.55
CA ASN A 466 19.83 -23.14 -0.57
C ASN A 466 20.65 -22.22 0.36
N GLU A 467 20.10 -21.05 0.67
CA GLU A 467 20.73 -20.06 1.55
C GLU A 467 20.17 -20.12 2.96
N ILE A 468 21.07 -19.88 3.93
CA ILE A 468 20.69 -19.63 5.33
C ILE A 468 21.12 -18.22 5.67
N ARG A 469 20.19 -17.42 6.19
CA ARG A 469 20.45 -16.05 6.66
C ARG A 469 20.11 -15.91 8.14
N ILE A 470 21.05 -15.33 8.87
CA ILE A 470 20.86 -14.97 10.28
C ILE A 470 20.68 -13.46 10.32
N SER A 471 19.59 -13.02 10.93
CA SER A 471 19.17 -11.61 11.00
C SER A 471 19.13 -11.14 12.46
N PRO A 472 20.25 -10.63 13.01
CA PRO A 472 20.28 -10.03 14.34
C PRO A 472 19.53 -8.71 14.37
N ARG A 473 18.88 -8.41 15.50
CA ARG A 473 18.12 -7.17 15.73
C ARG A 473 18.29 -6.71 17.15
N LEU A 474 18.53 -5.41 17.32
CA LEU A 474 18.74 -4.74 18.59
C LEU A 474 17.93 -3.45 18.63
N SER A 475 17.33 -3.17 19.77
CA SER A 475 16.64 -1.90 20.03
C SER A 475 16.87 -1.48 21.47
N PHE A 476 17.15 -0.18 21.67
CA PHE A 476 17.32 0.44 22.97
C PHE A 476 16.44 1.68 23.04
N LYS A 477 15.67 1.82 24.11
CA LYS A 477 14.84 2.99 24.36
C LYS A 477 15.14 3.54 25.74
N HIS A 478 15.54 4.80 25.80
CA HIS A 478 15.97 5.48 27.05
C HIS A 478 15.01 6.62 27.37
N TRP A 479 14.41 6.56 28.56
CA TRP A 479 13.59 7.63 29.13
C TRP A 479 14.47 8.56 29.96
N GLY A 480 14.83 9.70 29.36
CA GLY A 480 15.62 10.73 30.05
C GLY A 480 14.80 11.57 31.03
N SER A 481 15.46 12.20 31.98
CA SER A 481 14.86 13.10 32.98
C SER A 481 14.20 14.36 32.38
N ASN A 482 14.58 14.75 31.16
CA ASN A 482 14.05 15.91 30.43
C ASN A 482 12.74 15.63 29.68
N GLY A 483 12.16 14.43 29.85
CA GLY A 483 10.94 14.00 29.19
C GLY A 483 11.10 13.63 27.70
N ILE A 484 12.33 13.66 27.18
CA ILE A 484 12.64 13.15 25.86
C ILE A 484 12.99 11.67 25.97
N VAL A 485 12.40 10.87 25.11
CA VAL A 485 12.69 9.44 24.98
C VAL A 485 13.50 9.22 23.73
N TRP A 486 14.69 8.68 23.89
CA TRP A 486 15.56 8.31 22.78
C TRP A 486 15.37 6.85 22.41
N ASP A 487 15.40 6.55 21.10
CA ASP A 487 15.17 5.23 20.54
C ASP A 487 16.28 4.93 19.52
N LEU A 488 17.07 3.89 19.76
CA LEU A 488 18.12 3.44 18.86
C LEU A 488 17.81 2.01 18.41
N LYS A 489 17.78 1.78 17.11
CA LYS A 489 17.54 0.46 16.53
C LYS A 489 18.57 0.14 15.47
N PHE A 490 19.03 -1.09 15.52
CA PHE A 490 19.91 -1.68 14.52
C PHE A 490 19.43 -3.09 14.20
N GLY A 491 19.35 -3.46 12.93
CA GLY A 491 18.87 -4.78 12.58
C GLY A 491 19.12 -5.19 11.14
N SER A 492 19.14 -6.48 10.97
CA SER A 492 19.26 -7.17 9.67
C SER A 492 17.95 -7.87 9.34
N TYR A 493 17.59 -7.85 8.05
CA TYR A 493 16.33 -8.35 7.52
C TYR A 493 16.57 -9.10 6.23
N ALA A 494 15.93 -10.24 6.06
CA ALA A 494 16.03 -11.04 4.85
C ALA A 494 14.65 -11.27 4.23
N GLN A 495 14.58 -11.31 2.90
CA GLN A 495 13.37 -11.60 2.15
C GLN A 495 13.69 -12.51 0.98
N THR A 496 12.87 -13.53 0.77
CA THR A 496 12.93 -14.35 -0.44
C THR A 496 12.16 -13.66 -1.56
N ALA A 497 12.64 -13.80 -2.80
CA ALA A 497 11.96 -13.23 -3.95
C ALA A 497 10.58 -13.87 -4.15
N SER A 498 9.60 -13.04 -4.48
CA SER A 498 8.26 -13.44 -4.91
C SER A 498 8.28 -14.00 -6.32
N VAL A 499 7.22 -14.70 -6.75
CA VAL A 499 7.08 -15.19 -8.13
C VAL A 499 7.25 -14.06 -9.14
N ARG A 500 6.74 -12.89 -8.83
CA ARG A 500 6.81 -11.72 -9.68
C ARG A 500 8.23 -11.18 -9.84
N GLU A 501 9.01 -11.10 -8.75
CA GLU A 501 10.40 -10.65 -8.77
C GLU A 501 11.32 -11.66 -9.48
N LEU A 502 10.93 -12.94 -9.48
CA LEU A 502 11.67 -14.02 -10.14
C LEU A 502 11.49 -14.06 -11.66
N ARG A 503 10.55 -13.30 -12.20
CA ARG A 503 10.31 -13.26 -13.65
C ARG A 503 11.27 -12.29 -14.30
N ASP A 504 12.14 -12.82 -15.17
CA ASP A 504 12.99 -12.00 -16.03
C ASP A 504 12.11 -11.34 -17.12
N TRP A 505 12.04 -10.03 -17.13
CA TRP A 505 11.25 -9.28 -18.11
C TRP A 505 11.75 -9.42 -19.55
N ARG A 506 13.05 -9.74 -19.76
CA ARG A 506 13.68 -9.86 -21.09
C ARG A 506 13.27 -11.14 -21.82
N ASN A 507 13.21 -12.24 -21.10
CA ASN A 507 12.94 -13.56 -21.68
C ASN A 507 11.74 -14.26 -21.04
N SER A 508 11.08 -13.60 -20.08
CA SER A 508 9.89 -14.06 -19.35
C SER A 508 10.08 -15.38 -18.57
N LYS A 509 11.30 -15.88 -18.46
CA LYS A 509 11.59 -17.11 -17.71
C LYS A 509 11.66 -16.84 -16.21
N LEU A 510 11.25 -17.81 -15.41
CA LEU A 510 11.45 -17.76 -13.96
C LEU A 510 12.90 -18.04 -13.62
N ILE A 511 13.51 -17.14 -12.85
CA ILE A 511 14.87 -17.29 -12.34
C ILE A 511 14.82 -18.16 -11.09
N THR A 512 15.25 -19.39 -11.20
CA THR A 512 15.13 -20.37 -10.09
C THR A 512 16.19 -20.18 -9.01
N ASN A 513 17.38 -19.65 -9.33
CA ASN A 513 18.52 -19.56 -8.43
C ASN A 513 18.80 -18.16 -7.87
N SER A 514 17.78 -17.35 -7.65
CA SER A 514 18.00 -16.01 -7.08
C SER A 514 18.31 -16.08 -5.59
N LYS A 515 19.32 -15.32 -5.15
CA LYS A 515 19.67 -15.16 -3.74
C LYS A 515 18.60 -14.42 -2.96
N MET A 516 18.56 -14.60 -1.63
CA MET A 516 17.71 -13.82 -0.77
C MET A 516 18.11 -12.33 -0.77
N GLN A 517 17.15 -11.45 -0.82
CA GLN A 517 17.34 -10.02 -0.59
C GLN A 517 17.66 -9.78 0.89
N HIS A 518 18.53 -8.83 1.15
CA HIS A 518 18.98 -8.53 2.51
C HIS A 518 19.04 -7.03 2.75
N ALA A 519 18.60 -6.57 3.93
CA ALA A 519 18.65 -5.18 4.33
C ALA A 519 19.24 -5.00 5.72
N TRP A 520 20.02 -3.93 5.90
CA TRP A 520 20.45 -3.41 7.18
C TRP A 520 19.74 -2.11 7.48
N HIS A 521 19.19 -1.99 8.69
CA HIS A 521 18.56 -0.76 9.17
C HIS A 521 19.33 -0.21 10.36
N SER A 522 19.58 1.10 10.35
CA SER A 522 20.07 1.89 11.47
C SER A 522 19.10 3.05 11.66
N ILE A 523 18.52 3.17 12.85
CA ILE A 523 17.46 4.16 13.13
C ILE A 523 17.77 4.81 14.48
N LEU A 524 17.79 6.14 14.51
CA LEU A 524 17.84 6.96 15.71
C LEU A 524 16.56 7.78 15.80
N GLY A 525 15.82 7.60 16.87
CA GLY A 525 14.56 8.28 17.12
C GLY A 525 14.59 9.13 18.39
N ALA A 526 13.76 10.14 18.41
CA ALA A 526 13.44 10.94 19.58
C ALA A 526 11.93 11.13 19.66
N GLU A 527 11.34 10.98 20.84
CA GLU A 527 9.93 11.27 21.07
C GLU A 527 9.74 12.10 22.34
N LYS A 528 8.74 12.96 22.32
CA LYS A 528 8.38 13.79 23.48
C LYS A 528 6.86 13.90 23.57
N LYS A 529 6.36 13.72 24.80
CA LYS A 529 4.97 14.03 25.18
C LYS A 529 4.97 15.37 25.89
N PHE A 530 4.09 16.26 25.48
CA PHE A 530 3.95 17.57 26.12
C PHE A 530 2.50 18.04 26.08
N LEU A 531 2.17 18.94 26.99
CA LEU A 531 0.87 19.60 27.01
C LEU A 531 1.01 20.98 26.36
N SER A 532 0.07 21.32 25.51
CA SER A 532 -0.10 22.66 24.97
C SER A 532 -1.57 23.03 25.03
N ARG A 533 -1.92 24.11 25.74
CA ARG A 533 -3.30 24.53 26.00
C ARG A 533 -4.15 23.38 26.57
N ASP A 534 -3.62 22.68 27.58
CA ASP A 534 -4.24 21.53 28.26
C ASP A 534 -4.53 20.31 27.38
N ARG A 535 -3.97 20.26 26.18
CA ARG A 535 -4.14 19.15 25.24
C ARG A 535 -2.83 18.36 25.12
N PRO A 536 -2.89 17.02 25.05
CA PRO A 536 -1.70 16.19 24.91
C PRO A 536 -1.21 16.19 23.46
N PHE A 537 0.06 16.50 23.28
CA PHE A 537 0.77 16.39 22.02
C PHE A 537 1.84 15.32 22.12
N PHE A 538 2.02 14.58 21.04
CA PHE A 538 3.05 13.56 20.89
C PHE A 538 3.89 13.93 19.67
N TRP A 539 5.13 14.29 19.91
CA TRP A 539 6.11 14.52 18.85
C TRP A 539 7.04 13.33 18.74
N ARG A 540 7.34 12.91 17.50
CA ARG A 540 8.34 11.89 17.19
C ARG A 540 9.10 12.29 15.94
N ALA A 541 10.44 12.16 15.99
CA ALA A 541 11.33 12.29 14.84
C ALA A 541 12.26 11.09 14.78
N GLU A 542 12.57 10.63 13.56
CA GLU A 542 13.49 9.51 13.34
C GLU A 542 14.39 9.82 12.14
N ILE A 543 15.70 9.65 12.34
CA ILE A 543 16.70 9.63 11.26
C ILE A 543 17.03 8.17 11.00
N TYR A 544 17.14 7.79 9.73
CA TYR A 544 17.39 6.41 9.38
C TYR A 544 18.31 6.27 8.18
N TYR A 545 19.03 5.15 8.19
CA TYR A 545 19.80 4.66 7.05
C TYR A 545 19.45 3.20 6.80
N LYS A 546 19.21 2.86 5.53
CA LYS A 546 19.01 1.49 5.06
C LYS A 546 20.02 1.18 3.97
N PHE A 547 20.60 0.01 4.04
CA PHE A 547 21.43 -0.57 2.99
C PHE A 547 20.81 -1.90 2.57
N LEU A 548 20.61 -2.09 1.27
CA LEU A 548 20.06 -3.32 0.71
C LEU A 548 21.07 -3.97 -0.21
N ASP A 549 21.18 -5.27 -0.06
CA ASP A 549 21.98 -6.15 -0.91
C ASP A 549 21.05 -7.16 -1.60
N ASN A 550 21.40 -7.57 -2.81
CA ASN A 550 20.58 -8.43 -3.66
C ASN A 550 19.15 -7.86 -3.90
N ALA A 551 18.99 -6.54 -3.94
CA ALA A 551 17.72 -5.90 -4.26
C ALA A 551 17.34 -6.18 -5.72
N PHE A 552 16.02 -6.37 -5.99
CA PHE A 552 15.52 -6.50 -7.35
C PHE A 552 15.09 -5.13 -7.86
N PRO A 553 15.84 -4.52 -8.78
CA PRO A 553 15.41 -3.30 -9.43
C PRO A 553 14.17 -3.55 -10.26
N PHE A 554 13.33 -2.54 -10.36
CA PHE A 554 12.17 -2.59 -11.23
C PHE A 554 11.99 -1.28 -12.00
N GLU A 555 11.32 -1.37 -13.11
CA GLU A 555 10.83 -0.23 -13.87
C GLU A 555 9.30 -0.26 -13.95
N GLN A 556 8.72 0.92 -14.13
CA GLN A 556 7.30 1.08 -14.34
C GLN A 556 7.03 1.35 -15.82
N ASP A 557 6.32 0.44 -16.46
CA ASP A 557 5.86 0.53 -17.84
C ASP A 557 4.35 0.75 -17.85
N GLY A 558 3.92 1.99 -18.01
CA GLY A 558 2.53 2.36 -17.81
C GLY A 558 2.07 2.03 -16.39
N MET A 559 1.05 1.19 -16.26
CA MET A 559 0.54 0.70 -14.98
C MET A 559 1.20 -0.60 -14.51
N ARG A 560 2.16 -1.14 -15.26
CA ARG A 560 2.85 -2.39 -14.94
C ARG A 560 4.16 -2.15 -14.22
N VAL A 561 4.50 -3.05 -13.33
CA VAL A 561 5.83 -3.14 -12.72
C VAL A 561 6.54 -4.33 -13.33
N ARG A 562 7.72 -4.09 -13.91
CA ARG A 562 8.58 -5.10 -14.50
C ARG A 562 9.88 -5.18 -13.70
N TYR A 563 10.19 -6.34 -13.16
CA TYR A 563 11.44 -6.55 -12.44
C TYR A 563 12.57 -6.88 -13.40
N LEU A 564 13.75 -6.30 -13.15
CA LEU A 564 14.96 -6.55 -13.92
C LEU A 564 15.68 -7.76 -13.32
N GLY A 565 15.29 -8.96 -13.71
CA GLY A 565 15.64 -10.21 -13.04
C GLY A 565 17.11 -10.67 -13.14
N ASN A 566 17.99 -9.99 -13.86
CA ASN A 566 19.30 -10.52 -14.23
C ASN A 566 20.47 -10.17 -13.32
N GLY A 567 20.23 -9.72 -12.11
CA GLY A 567 21.34 -9.50 -11.19
C GLY A 567 20.91 -8.81 -9.92
N PRO A 568 21.51 -9.18 -8.82
CA PRO A 568 21.26 -8.52 -7.56
C PRO A 568 21.80 -7.09 -7.63
N GLY A 569 20.89 -6.14 -7.46
CA GLY A 569 21.24 -4.72 -7.27
C GLY A 569 21.61 -4.44 -5.82
N ILE A 570 22.29 -3.32 -5.61
CA ILE A 570 22.50 -2.74 -4.29
C ILE A 570 21.63 -1.51 -4.19
N ALA A 571 20.98 -1.30 -3.02
CA ALA A 571 20.23 -0.07 -2.79
C ALA A 571 20.61 0.57 -1.46
N ARG A 572 20.44 1.88 -1.38
CA ARG A 572 20.66 2.66 -0.17
C ARG A 572 19.57 3.71 -0.01
N VAL A 573 19.15 3.90 1.23
CA VAL A 573 18.16 4.91 1.59
C VAL A 573 18.63 5.65 2.83
N PHE A 574 18.51 6.96 2.79
CA PHE A 574 18.71 7.84 3.92
C PHE A 574 17.52 8.77 4.05
N GLY A 575 17.04 9.03 5.27
CA GLY A 575 15.91 9.92 5.47
C GLY A 575 15.68 10.36 6.91
N LEU A 576 14.73 11.29 7.01
CA LEU A 576 14.23 11.88 8.24
C LEU A 576 12.70 11.85 8.21
N ASP A 577 12.12 11.26 9.22
CA ASP A 577 10.68 11.29 9.47
C ASP A 577 10.37 12.19 10.66
N ASN A 578 9.30 12.97 10.56
CA ASN A 578 8.81 13.81 11.63
C ASN A 578 7.29 13.71 11.72
N ARG A 579 6.75 13.55 12.92
CA ARG A 579 5.31 13.48 13.16
C ARG A 579 4.94 14.18 14.45
N VAL A 580 3.86 14.96 14.39
CA VAL A 580 3.16 15.50 15.54
C VAL A 580 1.74 14.98 15.51
N HIS A 581 1.28 14.42 16.61
CA HIS A 581 -0.05 13.85 16.77
C HIS A 581 -0.68 14.41 18.04
N SER A 582 -1.99 14.64 18.00
CA SER A 582 -2.76 15.16 19.13
C SER A 582 -4.22 14.73 19.02
N GLN A 583 -4.88 14.60 20.16
CA GLN A 583 -6.33 14.50 20.25
C GLN A 583 -6.88 15.90 20.54
N TRP A 584 -7.35 16.59 19.51
CA TRP A 584 -7.91 17.94 19.68
C TRP A 584 -9.29 17.89 20.31
N LEU A 585 -10.04 16.81 20.09
CA LEU A 585 -11.27 16.49 20.79
C LEU A 585 -11.24 15.04 21.28
N PRO A 586 -11.95 14.69 22.37
CA PRO A 586 -12.10 13.32 22.80
C PRO A 586 -12.65 12.44 21.66
N GLY A 587 -11.92 11.38 21.33
CA GLY A 587 -12.29 10.43 20.27
C GLY A 587 -11.95 10.87 18.84
N THR A 588 -11.26 12.00 18.64
CA THR A 588 -10.71 12.40 17.33
C THR A 588 -9.19 12.28 17.32
N GLU A 589 -8.61 12.05 16.16
CA GLU A 589 -7.17 12.00 15.97
C GLU A 589 -6.72 12.94 14.85
N SER A 590 -5.82 13.87 15.21
CA SER A 590 -5.23 14.81 14.26
C SER A 590 -3.72 14.65 14.24
N TRP A 591 -3.11 14.71 13.07
CA TRP A 591 -1.65 14.63 12.95
C TRP A 591 -1.12 15.40 11.75
N VAL A 592 0.14 15.76 11.87
CA VAL A 592 0.99 16.25 10.79
C VAL A 592 2.18 15.30 10.65
N SER A 593 2.45 14.84 9.46
CA SER A 593 3.60 14.00 9.13
C SER A 593 4.41 14.63 8.02
N LEU A 594 5.74 14.61 8.16
CA LEU A 594 6.68 15.04 7.13
C LEU A 594 7.82 14.03 7.06
N SER A 595 8.05 13.50 5.89
CA SER A 595 9.17 12.62 5.58
C SER A 595 10.02 13.20 4.47
N LEU A 596 11.33 13.20 4.67
CA LEU A 596 12.32 13.61 3.69
C LEU A 596 13.29 12.45 3.50
N PHE A 597 13.47 11.98 2.26
CA PHE A 597 14.35 10.84 2.03
C PHE A 597 14.93 10.82 0.63
N ARG A 598 16.01 10.05 0.49
CA ARG A 598 16.65 9.76 -0.78
C ARG A 598 16.86 8.27 -0.90
N SER A 599 16.33 7.67 -1.96
CA SER A 599 16.47 6.25 -2.27
C SER A 599 17.14 6.06 -3.61
N GLN A 600 18.21 5.29 -3.63
CA GLN A 600 19.01 5.02 -4.82
C GLN A 600 19.28 3.52 -4.93
N GLU A 601 19.37 3.03 -6.16
CA GLU A 601 19.75 1.65 -6.47
C GLU A 601 20.86 1.62 -7.50
N LYS A 602 21.74 0.64 -7.41
CA LYS A 602 22.82 0.39 -8.34
C LYS A 602 22.58 -0.93 -9.04
N PHE A 603 22.61 -0.90 -10.35
CA PHE A 603 22.52 -2.07 -11.21
C PHE A 603 23.54 -1.94 -12.34
N GLU A 604 24.27 -3.01 -12.65
CA GLU A 604 25.31 -3.02 -13.68
C GLU A 604 26.25 -1.79 -13.59
N ASP A 605 26.76 -1.49 -12.39
CA ASP A 605 27.63 -0.34 -12.09
C ASP A 605 27.02 1.06 -12.21
N THR A 606 25.77 1.19 -12.62
CA THR A 606 25.08 2.48 -12.76
C THR A 606 24.17 2.76 -11.55
N TRP A 607 24.37 3.92 -10.89
CA TRP A 607 23.47 4.41 -9.85
C TRP A 607 22.29 5.16 -10.47
N SER A 608 21.08 4.74 -10.12
CA SER A 608 19.84 5.39 -10.51
C SER A 608 18.97 5.67 -9.29
N ARG A 609 17.93 6.45 -9.48
CA ARG A 609 16.87 6.59 -8.47
C ARG A 609 16.07 5.31 -8.40
N ARG A 610 15.73 4.88 -7.19
CA ARG A 610 14.80 3.78 -6.99
C ARG A 610 13.39 4.22 -7.37
N GLY A 611 12.56 3.34 -7.92
CA GLY A 611 11.18 3.67 -8.33
C GLY A 611 10.34 4.30 -7.21
N SER A 612 10.68 4.00 -5.95
CA SER A 612 10.07 4.54 -4.74
C SER A 612 10.70 5.84 -4.20
N ASP A 613 11.62 6.50 -4.95
CA ASP A 613 12.32 7.73 -4.51
C ASP A 613 11.46 8.99 -4.71
N TYR A 614 10.41 9.14 -3.93
CA TYR A 614 9.54 10.32 -3.95
C TYR A 614 10.18 11.59 -3.37
N ARG A 615 11.30 11.49 -2.66
CA ARG A 615 12.03 12.57 -1.98
C ARG A 615 11.35 13.13 -0.75
N TYR A 616 10.06 13.35 -0.75
CA TYR A 616 9.31 13.84 0.39
C TYR A 616 7.87 13.34 0.36
N ALA A 617 7.30 13.21 1.54
CA ALA A 617 5.88 12.98 1.75
C ALA A 617 5.41 13.84 2.93
N PHE A 618 4.35 14.61 2.69
CA PHE A 618 3.70 15.45 3.70
C PHE A 618 2.24 15.01 3.80
N SER A 619 1.76 14.87 5.04
CA SER A 619 0.35 14.62 5.30
C SER A 619 -0.12 15.44 6.50
N LEU A 620 -1.25 16.08 6.35
CA LEU A 620 -2.00 16.73 7.41
C LEU A 620 -3.38 16.07 7.49
N ARG A 621 -3.76 15.62 8.67
CA ARG A 621 -5.13 15.20 8.98
C ARG A 621 -5.63 15.94 10.20
N VAL A 622 -6.75 16.60 10.06
CA VAL A 622 -7.45 17.31 11.13
C VAL A 622 -8.87 16.80 11.18
N GLU A 623 -9.32 16.41 12.35
CA GLU A 623 -10.70 16.05 12.63
C GLU A 623 -11.18 16.87 13.82
N ASP A 624 -12.33 17.52 13.68
CA ASP A 624 -12.90 18.38 14.71
C ASP A 624 -14.44 18.29 14.72
N ALA A 625 -15.05 18.62 15.85
CA ALA A 625 -16.50 18.82 15.93
C ALA A 625 -16.83 20.29 15.70
N LEU A 626 -17.93 20.56 15.02
CA LEU A 626 -18.39 21.94 14.81
C LEU A 626 -18.82 22.56 16.13
N LYS A 627 -18.32 23.75 16.42
CA LYS A 627 -18.64 24.48 17.64
C LYS A 627 -20.17 24.77 17.71
N GLY A 628 -20.79 24.32 18.79
CA GLY A 628 -22.23 24.43 18.97
C GLY A 628 -23.06 23.28 18.41
N PHE A 629 -22.44 22.37 17.66
CA PHE A 629 -23.07 21.19 17.05
C PHE A 629 -22.29 19.93 17.43
N THR A 630 -22.56 19.40 18.63
CA THR A 630 -21.82 18.24 19.17
C THR A 630 -22.00 16.96 18.35
N ASN A 631 -23.02 16.93 17.50
CA ASN A 631 -23.33 15.80 16.61
C ASN A 631 -22.67 15.90 15.23
N ASP A 632 -22.00 17.03 14.95
CA ASP A 632 -21.40 17.31 13.65
C ASP A 632 -19.90 17.26 13.72
N LYS A 633 -19.30 16.45 12.85
CA LYS A 633 -17.84 16.33 12.71
C LYS A 633 -17.41 16.74 11.32
N VAL A 634 -16.28 17.42 11.26
CA VAL A 634 -15.62 17.78 10.01
C VAL A 634 -14.21 17.21 10.01
N TYR A 635 -13.76 16.74 8.88
CA TYR A 635 -12.36 16.42 8.71
C TYR A 635 -11.80 17.09 7.46
N LEU A 636 -10.50 17.37 7.53
CA LEU A 636 -9.67 17.83 6.43
C LEU A 636 -8.44 16.92 6.34
N GLN A 637 -8.19 16.42 5.15
CA GLN A 637 -6.95 15.67 4.86
C GLN A 637 -6.22 16.32 3.70
N VAL A 638 -4.95 16.63 3.88
CA VAL A 638 -4.05 17.11 2.83
C VAL A 638 -2.91 16.13 2.67
N SER A 639 -2.64 15.71 1.45
CA SER A 639 -1.53 14.82 1.12
C SER A 639 -0.71 15.42 -0.03
N VAL A 640 0.60 15.53 0.18
CA VAL A 640 1.54 15.99 -0.83
C VAL A 640 2.73 15.04 -0.86
N THR A 641 2.95 14.37 -2.00
CA THR A 641 4.08 13.47 -2.18
C THR A 641 4.89 13.92 -3.37
N GLY A 642 6.21 13.90 -3.25
CA GLY A 642 7.10 14.21 -4.38
C GLY A 642 6.82 13.29 -5.57
N GLY A 643 7.09 13.79 -6.77
CA GLY A 643 6.87 13.00 -7.98
C GLY A 643 7.81 11.78 -8.03
N PHE A 644 7.29 10.66 -8.49
CA PHE A 644 8.08 9.45 -8.72
C PHE A 644 9.07 9.62 -9.87
N PRO A 645 10.25 8.98 -9.81
CA PRO A 645 11.19 8.97 -10.91
C PRO A 645 10.72 8.03 -12.01
N PHE A 646 10.91 8.41 -13.25
CA PHE A 646 10.57 7.58 -14.40
C PHE A 646 11.59 7.76 -15.55
N GLY A 647 11.60 6.84 -16.49
CA GLY A 647 12.45 6.84 -17.67
C GLY A 647 11.80 6.09 -18.81
N SER A 648 12.44 6.06 -19.96
CA SER A 648 12.02 5.26 -21.10
C SER A 648 12.01 3.78 -20.72
N PRO A 649 11.00 3.01 -21.15
CA PRO A 649 11.02 1.56 -21.04
C PRO A 649 12.30 0.99 -21.65
N LEU A 650 12.85 -0.06 -21.07
CA LEU A 650 14.13 -0.66 -21.46
C LEU A 650 15.38 0.10 -20.98
N SER A 651 15.22 1.23 -20.29
CA SER A 651 16.31 1.97 -19.67
C SER A 651 16.24 1.85 -18.14
N PHE A 652 17.32 1.37 -17.52
CA PHE A 652 17.45 1.40 -16.05
C PHE A 652 17.51 2.82 -15.50
N SER A 653 17.97 3.77 -16.31
CA SER A 653 18.05 5.17 -15.94
C SER A 653 16.67 5.80 -15.82
N LYS A 654 16.42 6.48 -14.70
CA LYS A 654 15.18 7.24 -14.42
C LYS A 654 15.50 8.74 -14.31
N PRO A 655 15.83 9.42 -15.43
CA PRO A 655 16.28 10.80 -15.41
C PRO A 655 15.15 11.79 -15.09
N PHE A 656 13.92 11.44 -15.41
CA PHE A 656 12.76 12.29 -15.27
C PHE A 656 12.09 12.17 -13.91
N LYS A 657 11.26 13.14 -13.58
CA LYS A 657 10.49 13.19 -12.35
C LYS A 657 9.07 13.64 -12.67
N ALA A 658 8.10 12.87 -12.24
CA ALA A 658 6.68 13.23 -12.35
C ALA A 658 6.37 14.50 -11.53
N PRO A 659 5.33 15.25 -11.87
CA PRO A 659 4.78 16.27 -11.00
C PRO A 659 4.46 15.71 -9.61
N PRO A 660 4.57 16.51 -8.54
CA PRO A 660 4.18 16.08 -7.22
C PRO A 660 2.69 15.68 -7.16
N TYR A 661 2.41 14.57 -6.51
CA TYR A 661 1.04 14.20 -6.13
C TYR A 661 0.54 15.17 -5.05
N ARG A 662 -0.64 15.75 -5.25
CA ARG A 662 -1.27 16.72 -4.35
C ARG A 662 -2.75 16.43 -4.27
N ARG A 663 -3.26 16.27 -3.06
CA ARG A 663 -4.67 15.99 -2.84
C ARG A 663 -5.15 16.62 -1.56
N MET A 664 -6.36 17.15 -1.61
CA MET A 664 -7.09 17.69 -0.48
C MET A 664 -8.48 17.08 -0.45
N ASP A 665 -8.83 16.46 0.67
CA ASP A 665 -10.13 15.83 0.90
C ASP A 665 -10.81 16.52 2.08
N LEU A 666 -12.10 16.75 1.95
CA LEU A 666 -12.96 17.36 2.98
C LEU A 666 -14.16 16.46 3.22
N GLY A 667 -14.56 16.30 4.47
CA GLY A 667 -15.77 15.57 4.79
C GLY A 667 -16.50 16.13 5.98
N PHE A 668 -17.78 15.87 5.97
CA PHE A 668 -18.74 16.25 7.00
C PHE A 668 -19.52 15.00 7.43
N GLN A 669 -19.71 14.83 8.74
CA GLN A 669 -20.54 13.78 9.31
C GLN A 669 -21.55 14.39 10.26
N HIS A 670 -22.82 14.01 10.10
CA HIS A 670 -23.89 14.26 11.03
C HIS A 670 -24.31 12.97 11.74
N ILE A 671 -24.36 13.01 13.06
CA ILE A 671 -24.78 11.90 13.92
C ILE A 671 -26.20 12.20 14.40
N PHE A 672 -27.20 11.51 13.82
CA PHE A 672 -28.61 11.69 14.22
C PHE A 672 -28.86 11.21 15.64
N ASN A 673 -28.27 10.06 15.99
CA ASN A 673 -28.39 9.42 17.31
C ASN A 673 -27.24 8.40 17.48
N SER A 674 -27.21 7.70 18.61
CA SER A 674 -26.19 6.67 18.88
C SER A 674 -26.15 5.52 17.87
N LYS A 675 -27.17 5.38 17.03
CA LYS A 675 -27.32 4.27 16.08
C LYS A 675 -27.14 4.69 14.62
N SER A 676 -27.35 5.95 14.25
CA SER A 676 -27.37 6.35 12.84
C SER A 676 -26.56 7.62 12.57
N SER A 677 -25.85 7.62 11.48
CA SER A 677 -25.10 8.78 10.98
C SER A 677 -25.07 8.82 9.44
N VAL A 678 -24.92 10.05 8.93
CA VAL A 678 -24.72 10.31 7.51
C VAL A 678 -23.40 11.04 7.34
N SER A 679 -22.68 10.74 6.28
CA SER A 679 -21.44 11.43 5.94
C SER A 679 -21.44 11.83 4.47
N ILE A 680 -20.91 13.02 4.20
CA ILE A 680 -20.65 13.54 2.87
C ILE A 680 -19.16 13.83 2.77
N GLU A 681 -18.52 13.31 1.74
CA GLU A 681 -17.08 13.44 1.52
C GLU A 681 -16.84 14.00 0.13
N VAL A 682 -15.91 14.93 0.02
CA VAL A 682 -15.43 15.47 -1.25
C VAL A 682 -13.97 15.12 -1.38
N PHE A 683 -13.66 14.24 -2.31
CA PHE A 683 -12.30 13.83 -2.62
C PHE A 683 -11.71 14.70 -3.72
N ASN A 684 -10.41 14.99 -3.62
CA ASN A 684 -9.67 15.86 -4.53
C ASN A 684 -10.41 17.22 -4.72
N LEU A 685 -10.70 17.89 -3.60
CA LEU A 685 -11.48 19.15 -3.56
C LEU A 685 -10.96 20.21 -4.55
N LEU A 686 -9.64 20.28 -4.73
CA LEU A 686 -8.98 21.24 -5.61
C LEU A 686 -8.92 20.81 -7.09
N GLU A 687 -9.45 19.62 -7.41
CA GLU A 687 -9.47 19.03 -8.76
C GLU A 687 -8.10 19.00 -9.45
N ILE A 688 -7.06 18.68 -8.67
CA ILE A 688 -5.70 18.60 -9.19
C ILE A 688 -5.56 17.31 -10.01
N ARG A 689 -5.09 17.43 -11.24
CA ARG A 689 -4.75 16.28 -12.10
C ARG A 689 -3.43 15.68 -11.63
N ASN A 690 -3.51 14.58 -10.90
CA ASN A 690 -2.36 13.83 -10.43
C ASN A 690 -1.98 12.76 -11.46
N THR A 691 -0.69 12.61 -11.76
CA THR A 691 -0.20 11.62 -12.71
C THR A 691 -0.05 10.26 -12.03
N ALA A 692 -0.70 9.23 -12.57
CA ALA A 692 -0.57 7.84 -12.12
C ALA A 692 0.65 7.15 -12.73
N SER A 693 0.86 7.35 -14.02
CA SER A 693 1.93 6.71 -14.80
C SER A 693 2.17 7.46 -16.11
N TYR A 694 3.17 7.02 -16.85
CA TYR A 694 3.44 7.49 -18.20
C TYR A 694 3.45 6.30 -19.16
N PHE A 695 2.99 6.52 -20.37
CA PHE A 695 3.26 5.65 -21.51
C PHE A 695 4.08 6.41 -22.55
N TRP A 696 4.89 5.68 -23.31
CA TRP A 696 5.85 6.28 -24.20
C TRP A 696 5.43 6.15 -25.65
N ILE A 697 5.60 7.21 -26.41
CA ILE A 697 5.38 7.26 -27.84
C ILE A 697 6.66 7.79 -28.48
N MET A 698 7.11 7.15 -29.53
CA MET A 698 8.28 7.59 -30.29
C MET A 698 7.86 8.33 -31.55
N ASP A 699 8.41 9.54 -31.71
CA ASP A 699 8.39 10.26 -33.00
C ASP A 699 9.59 9.79 -33.84
N ILE A 700 9.31 9.08 -34.90
CA ILE A 700 10.35 8.51 -35.75
C ILE A 700 11.07 9.59 -36.57
N SER A 701 10.35 10.63 -36.96
CA SER A 701 10.96 11.70 -37.79
C SER A 701 12.12 12.41 -37.08
N THR A 702 12.01 12.52 -35.76
CA THR A 702 13.01 13.17 -34.89
C THR A 702 13.75 12.19 -33.98
N ALA A 703 13.39 10.90 -33.95
CA ALA A 703 13.84 9.90 -33.00
C ALA A 703 13.65 10.33 -31.53
N ARG A 704 12.66 11.17 -31.26
CA ARG A 704 12.33 11.65 -29.90
C ARG A 704 11.26 10.78 -29.27
N GLU A 705 11.46 10.49 -28.00
CA GLU A 705 10.47 9.80 -27.17
C GLU A 705 9.65 10.82 -26.37
N TYR A 706 8.35 10.67 -26.39
CA TYR A 706 7.40 11.48 -25.61
C TYR A 706 6.75 10.65 -24.52
N ALA A 707 6.82 11.15 -23.29
CA ALA A 707 6.14 10.55 -22.14
C ALA A 707 4.72 11.15 -22.01
N VAL A 708 3.71 10.37 -22.29
CA VAL A 708 2.32 10.80 -22.20
C VAL A 708 1.76 10.44 -20.83
N PRO A 709 1.28 11.42 -20.05
CA PRO A 709 0.77 11.18 -18.71
C PRO A 709 -0.58 10.45 -18.74
N ASN A 710 -0.76 9.55 -17.80
CA ASN A 710 -2.04 8.96 -17.44
C ASN A 710 -2.45 9.52 -16.09
N TYR A 711 -3.61 10.21 -16.04
CA TYR A 711 -4.05 10.92 -14.84
C TYR A 711 -4.94 10.05 -13.96
N LEU A 712 -4.88 10.32 -12.65
CA LEU A 712 -5.75 9.77 -11.62
C LEU A 712 -7.13 10.48 -11.61
N THR A 713 -7.90 10.24 -10.56
CA THR A 713 -9.28 10.68 -10.46
C THR A 713 -9.44 12.19 -10.30
N ASN A 714 -10.48 12.74 -10.90
CA ASN A 714 -10.93 14.10 -10.70
C ASN A 714 -11.64 14.26 -9.32
N ARG A 715 -12.31 15.41 -9.10
CA ARG A 715 -13.12 15.61 -7.91
C ARG A 715 -14.28 14.62 -7.86
N LEU A 716 -14.49 14.02 -6.68
CA LEU A 716 -15.56 13.05 -6.45
C LEU A 716 -16.29 13.37 -5.15
N ILE A 717 -17.59 13.12 -5.15
CA ILE A 717 -18.43 13.21 -3.96
C ILE A 717 -18.85 11.81 -3.56
N ASN A 718 -18.67 11.49 -2.28
CA ASN A 718 -19.13 10.24 -1.67
C ASN A 718 -20.21 10.56 -0.64
N PHE A 719 -21.24 9.75 -0.62
CA PHE A 719 -22.30 9.80 0.38
C PHE A 719 -22.36 8.46 1.10
N ILE A 720 -22.40 8.49 2.44
CA ILE A 720 -22.39 7.29 3.25
C ILE A 720 -23.46 7.38 4.32
N TYR A 721 -24.25 6.34 4.44
CA TYR A 721 -25.17 6.11 5.56
C TYR A 721 -24.65 4.93 6.40
N GLN A 722 -24.62 5.12 7.71
CA GLN A 722 -24.25 4.08 8.66
C GLN A 722 -25.36 3.88 9.69
N TYR A 723 -25.65 2.63 9.98
CA TYR A 723 -26.59 2.23 11.02
C TYR A 723 -25.96 1.15 11.91
N GLN A 724 -26.13 1.30 13.22
CA GLN A 724 -25.69 0.37 14.25
C GLN A 724 -26.90 -0.09 15.06
N PHE A 725 -27.09 -1.40 15.15
CA PHE A 725 -28.21 -2.01 15.87
C PHE A 725 -27.91 -2.18 17.35
#